data_001c40c8d64071f7a937edd9521bc1b3
#
_entry.id   001c40c8d64071f7a937edd9521bc1b3
#
_cell.length_a   1.000
_cell.length_b   1.000
_cell.length_c   1.000
_cell.angle_alpha   90.00
_cell.angle_beta   90.00
_cell.angle_gamma   90.00
#
_symmetry.space_group_name_H-M   'P 1'
#
loop_
_entity.id
_entity.type
_entity.pdbx_description
1 polymer ?
#
loop_
_entity_poly.entity_id
_entity_poly.type
_entity_poly.pdbx_seq_one_letter_code
_entity_poly.pdbx_strand_id
1 'polypeptide(L)'
;MSSKANLGFVKAALKFAPALLRIPAWRLSVVFLTVVVAAIMTLIVSVTSMKLSPDQEREYSLGVADYTANMPDVPVRGYKKLDLDHLSTLGRVELITTMPVTGLGLAAEEHRELRVSETPWATSPYPKRYSLAEGRYPSAPGEIAISTALAAGGAVGGDVRIAVPGVDTSWKITGIIADNYLDDATMYAAPGTLSDVYRRIEDLTGIPQYLSGSLYWSAPSPEPVLAQLRVLNSISAALQELPAATSAQVLLSAADLHGDRPVIGGNPVIYVWPAVFMPALVVIMAILLLSVWLRKQQVVLAAMGIQDSALILAIIGALTIMGLAALAAASLIALGIGTFVRIILLRVYELPLSTFVFPWGLFPLFWLSIAGGIAAGLAIAGVWARRKRKVAVGAAGTTWVMGSISCLSFLTLSALFLFPDILDDQNQIIGASFVVMASALMALWLTRTRRLWPDSLAGVLSRRMKERDAFSGAITWLLCGAIVGIPLMLVTTAVTTENTMNLTQIDSVPPNTVRITMTDRLGKPMEIPEPLQAQVDTEFPQQPIRIRRVAEEQSVLPQTTVQVGFDAFRMGQLWVFESVSDIDRWLGGLSPEQKAILNSGGILGTDARDGAIPVHVSSLDGTTRTETVTAALVELPREYLVGMSVRAIALRSFAETRNLPLGPAFVEYLSLDEAAQTRAAQQQPQFSILGLTVDVHNELHHISVPPDLKALVLVSTIIMGVWILVLALGIAGRLSKHLDSLFALGVNRRWAGKVLALSLFPTLIPAILTGMVSGYVGVWILKLRLVQQTEALPVATSWPTYGFVALGLAAVLALSFGLAVLRISSEKRK
;
A
#
# COMPACT_ATOMS: atom_id res chain seq x y z
N MET A 1 39.76 -25.66 -38.35
CA MET A 1 40.52 -24.42 -38.08
C MET A 1 41.05 -24.51 -36.66
N SER A 2 42.36 -24.38 -36.48
CA SER A 2 43.10 -24.80 -35.30
C SER A 2 42.80 -23.97 -34.04
N SER A 3 42.81 -24.59 -32.86
CA SER A 3 42.59 -23.98 -31.54
C SER A 3 43.49 -22.76 -31.27
N LYS A 4 44.65 -22.69 -31.90
CA LYS A 4 45.61 -21.54 -31.81
C LYS A 4 45.06 -20.26 -32.47
N ALA A 5 44.27 -20.36 -33.56
CA ALA A 5 43.66 -19.21 -34.22
C ALA A 5 42.56 -18.60 -33.35
N ASN A 6 41.79 -19.45 -32.64
CA ASN A 6 40.77 -19.00 -31.71
C ASN A 6 41.34 -18.28 -30.49
N LEU A 7 42.48 -18.72 -29.98
CA LEU A 7 43.12 -18.10 -28.80
C LEU A 7 43.70 -16.71 -29.13
N GLY A 8 44.29 -16.56 -30.32
CA GLY A 8 44.78 -15.27 -30.84
C GLY A 8 43.64 -14.24 -31.01
N PHE A 9 42.49 -14.73 -31.49
CA PHE A 9 41.30 -13.94 -31.68
C PHE A 9 40.70 -13.43 -30.35
N VAL A 10 40.56 -14.30 -29.33
CA VAL A 10 40.11 -13.92 -27.99
C VAL A 10 41.07 -12.91 -27.32
N LYS A 11 42.40 -13.12 -27.46
CA LYS A 11 43.37 -12.17 -26.91
C LYS A 11 43.30 -10.80 -27.58
N ALA A 12 43.08 -10.73 -28.89
CA ALA A 12 42.87 -9.46 -29.60
C ALA A 12 41.60 -8.76 -29.15
N ALA A 13 40.47 -9.48 -29.03
CA ALA A 13 39.22 -8.94 -28.55
C ALA A 13 39.30 -8.39 -27.12
N LEU A 14 39.99 -9.10 -26.22
CA LEU A 14 40.21 -8.65 -24.83
C LEU A 14 41.09 -7.40 -24.75
N LYS A 15 42.09 -7.23 -25.65
CA LYS A 15 42.88 -6.00 -25.72
C LYS A 15 42.09 -4.80 -26.24
N PHE A 16 41.07 -5.01 -27.10
CA PHE A 16 40.22 -3.95 -27.61
C PHE A 16 39.16 -3.48 -26.58
N ALA A 17 38.69 -4.34 -25.69
CA ALA A 17 37.68 -4.02 -24.69
C ALA A 17 38.03 -2.79 -23.81
N PRO A 18 39.25 -2.65 -23.25
CA PRO A 18 39.64 -1.44 -22.51
C PRO A 18 39.70 -0.17 -23.34
N ALA A 19 40.02 -0.29 -24.63
CA ALA A 19 40.03 0.86 -25.54
C ALA A 19 38.63 1.41 -25.80
N LEU A 20 37.62 0.52 -25.86
CA LEU A 20 36.22 0.92 -25.98
C LEU A 20 35.76 1.71 -24.75
N LEU A 21 36.23 1.37 -23.56
CA LEU A 21 35.88 2.06 -22.30
C LEU A 21 36.42 3.51 -22.23
N ARG A 22 37.43 3.86 -23.04
CA ARG A 22 37.94 5.23 -23.11
C ARG A 22 37.07 6.21 -23.89
N ILE A 23 36.07 5.70 -24.60
CA ILE A 23 35.13 6.52 -25.35
C ILE A 23 34.21 7.29 -24.38
N PRO A 24 34.06 8.63 -24.55
CA PRO A 24 33.24 9.44 -23.61
C PRO A 24 31.79 8.96 -23.45
N ALA A 25 31.17 8.48 -24.52
CA ALA A 25 29.80 7.95 -24.48
C ALA A 25 29.68 6.72 -23.56
N TRP A 26 30.70 5.88 -23.50
CA TRP A 26 30.75 4.71 -22.61
C TRP A 26 30.91 5.11 -21.16
N ARG A 27 31.79 6.06 -20.87
CA ARG A 27 31.97 6.56 -19.51
C ARG A 27 30.68 7.13 -18.95
N LEU A 28 29.94 7.89 -19.74
CA LEU A 28 28.63 8.41 -19.37
C LEU A 28 27.60 7.29 -19.13
N SER A 29 27.62 6.24 -19.96
CA SER A 29 26.74 5.07 -19.77
C SER A 29 27.10 4.28 -18.51
N VAL A 30 28.40 4.16 -18.16
CA VAL A 30 28.82 3.54 -16.89
C VAL A 30 28.32 4.34 -15.71
N VAL A 31 28.53 5.67 -15.71
CA VAL A 31 28.05 6.55 -14.64
C VAL A 31 26.54 6.42 -14.48
N PHE A 32 25.78 6.47 -15.57
CA PHE A 32 24.34 6.34 -15.52
C PHE A 32 23.90 4.96 -14.99
N LEU A 33 24.50 3.87 -15.47
CA LEU A 33 24.21 2.52 -14.96
C LEU A 33 24.53 2.41 -13.46
N THR A 34 25.68 2.96 -13.04
CA THR A 34 26.07 2.99 -11.62
C THR A 34 25.04 3.73 -10.78
N VAL A 35 24.57 4.91 -11.23
CA VAL A 35 23.58 5.70 -10.51
C VAL A 35 22.23 4.97 -10.42
N VAL A 36 21.77 4.36 -11.52
CA VAL A 36 20.50 3.61 -11.54
C VAL A 36 20.58 2.42 -10.58
N VAL A 37 21.63 1.61 -10.70
CA VAL A 37 21.82 0.43 -9.83
C VAL A 37 22.00 0.86 -8.37
N ALA A 38 22.81 1.92 -8.10
CA ALA A 38 23.01 2.43 -6.76
C ALA A 38 21.72 2.97 -6.14
N ALA A 39 20.90 3.72 -6.89
CA ALA A 39 19.63 4.25 -6.39
C ALA A 39 18.66 3.13 -6.03
N ILE A 40 18.52 2.12 -6.91
CA ILE A 40 17.64 0.96 -6.66
C ILE A 40 18.19 0.14 -5.48
N MET A 41 19.48 -0.15 -5.44
CA MET A 41 20.11 -0.89 -4.34
C MET A 41 20.01 -0.13 -3.02
N THR A 42 20.16 1.19 -3.02
CA THR A 42 19.99 2.02 -1.83
C THR A 42 18.59 1.91 -1.29
N LEU A 43 17.58 2.01 -2.17
CA LEU A 43 16.18 1.85 -1.77
C LEU A 43 15.93 0.45 -1.17
N ILE A 44 16.39 -0.59 -1.86
CA ILE A 44 16.22 -1.97 -1.41
C ILE A 44 16.97 -2.21 -0.10
N VAL A 45 18.24 -1.78 -0.01
CA VAL A 45 19.04 -1.91 1.23
C VAL A 45 18.39 -1.16 2.39
N SER A 46 17.84 0.03 2.15
CA SER A 46 17.17 0.81 3.20
C SER A 46 15.92 0.11 3.75
N VAL A 47 15.14 -0.55 2.88
CA VAL A 47 13.88 -1.21 3.27
C VAL A 47 14.12 -2.65 3.74
N THR A 48 14.88 -3.44 2.99
CA THR A 48 15.07 -4.88 3.30
C THR A 48 16.07 -5.13 4.41
N SER A 49 17.00 -4.20 4.68
CA SER A 49 17.92 -4.29 5.82
C SER A 49 17.26 -3.99 7.17
N MET A 50 16.02 -3.48 7.17
CA MET A 50 15.20 -3.31 8.35
C MET A 50 14.41 -4.58 8.66
N LYS A 51 15.07 -5.73 8.56
CA LYS A 51 14.55 -7.03 8.99
C LYS A 51 15.27 -7.47 10.24
N LEU A 52 14.58 -8.22 11.08
CA LEU A 52 15.22 -8.93 12.18
C LEU A 52 16.12 -10.05 11.64
N SER A 53 17.29 -10.26 12.23
CA SER A 53 18.06 -11.48 11.98
C SER A 53 17.31 -12.71 12.51
N PRO A 54 17.64 -13.96 12.08
CA PRO A 54 17.01 -15.16 12.61
C PRO A 54 17.05 -15.23 14.14
N ASP A 55 18.18 -14.89 14.74
CA ASP A 55 18.33 -14.87 16.21
C ASP A 55 17.48 -13.79 16.87
N GLN A 56 17.39 -12.61 16.26
CA GLN A 56 16.55 -11.52 16.74
C GLN A 56 15.06 -11.83 16.54
N GLU A 57 14.69 -12.46 15.42
CA GLU A 57 13.31 -12.86 15.18
C GLU A 57 12.88 -13.95 16.18
N ARG A 58 13.77 -14.90 16.49
CA ARG A 58 13.54 -15.88 17.53
C ARG A 58 13.35 -15.22 18.89
N GLU A 59 14.27 -14.35 19.30
CA GLU A 59 14.17 -13.63 20.57
C GLU A 59 12.92 -12.77 20.66
N TYR A 60 12.55 -12.14 19.53
CA TYR A 60 11.35 -11.31 19.44
C TYR A 60 10.05 -12.13 19.53
N SER A 61 10.00 -13.30 18.88
CA SER A 61 8.77 -14.07 18.70
C SER A 61 8.60 -15.21 19.71
N LEU A 62 9.70 -15.82 20.16
CA LEU A 62 9.71 -17.01 21.02
C LEU A 62 10.51 -16.82 22.31
N GLY A 63 11.49 -15.93 22.32
CA GLY A 63 12.40 -15.75 23.45
C GLY A 63 13.21 -17.02 23.74
N VAL A 64 13.05 -17.58 24.95
CA VAL A 64 13.69 -18.85 25.35
C VAL A 64 12.86 -20.09 25.01
N ALA A 65 11.61 -19.92 24.54
CA ALA A 65 10.77 -21.04 24.16
C ALA A 65 11.16 -21.59 22.77
N ASP A 66 10.83 -22.86 22.54
CA ASP A 66 11.00 -23.48 21.23
C ASP A 66 9.73 -23.39 20.38
N TYR A 67 8.57 -23.22 21.03
CA TYR A 67 7.26 -23.18 20.39
C TYR A 67 6.37 -22.13 21.05
N THR A 68 5.50 -21.54 20.24
CA THR A 68 4.35 -20.76 20.71
C THR A 68 3.10 -21.10 19.91
N ALA A 69 1.97 -21.09 20.56
CA ALA A 69 0.68 -21.25 19.89
C ALA A 69 -0.37 -20.37 20.59
N ASN A 70 -1.41 -19.99 19.84
CA ASN A 70 -2.56 -19.35 20.45
C ASN A 70 -3.21 -20.31 21.44
N MET A 71 -3.45 -19.82 22.65
CA MET A 71 -4.20 -20.60 23.61
C MET A 71 -5.71 -20.43 23.35
N PRO A 72 -6.54 -21.39 23.78
CA PRO A 72 -7.98 -21.22 23.76
C PRO A 72 -8.38 -20.01 24.61
N ASP A 73 -9.46 -19.36 24.22
CA ASP A 73 -10.01 -18.27 25.00
C ASP A 73 -10.45 -18.75 26.37
N VAL A 74 -9.93 -18.11 27.42
CA VAL A 74 -10.14 -18.47 28.80
C VAL A 74 -11.25 -17.61 29.38
N PRO A 75 -12.37 -18.20 29.85
CA PRO A 75 -13.43 -17.45 30.50
C PRO A 75 -12.93 -16.85 31.82
N VAL A 76 -13.27 -15.61 32.08
CA VAL A 76 -12.87 -14.89 33.30
C VAL A 76 -13.58 -15.44 34.54
N ARG A 77 -14.79 -16.00 34.38
CA ARG A 77 -15.58 -16.63 35.42
C ARG A 77 -16.06 -18.02 35.07
N GLY A 78 -16.13 -18.86 36.04
CA GLY A 78 -17.05 -19.98 36.07
C GLY A 78 -16.62 -21.30 35.44
N TYR A 79 -15.57 -21.34 34.67
CA TYR A 79 -15.18 -22.58 33.97
C TYR A 79 -13.85 -23.13 34.47
N LYS A 80 -13.90 -23.89 35.55
CA LYS A 80 -12.73 -24.51 36.21
C LYS A 80 -11.86 -25.40 35.28
N LYS A 81 -12.36 -25.76 34.12
CA LYS A 81 -11.63 -26.63 33.15
C LYS A 81 -10.70 -25.88 32.22
N LEU A 82 -10.84 -24.56 32.11
CA LEU A 82 -10.08 -23.69 31.20
C LEU A 82 -9.49 -22.50 31.97
N ASP A 83 -9.02 -22.72 33.19
CA ASP A 83 -8.36 -21.66 33.95
C ASP A 83 -6.89 -21.50 33.57
N LEU A 84 -6.34 -20.34 33.89
CA LEU A 84 -4.94 -20.02 33.59
C LEU A 84 -3.96 -20.94 34.32
N ASP A 85 -4.33 -21.44 35.51
CA ASP A 85 -3.50 -22.34 36.29
C ASP A 85 -3.29 -23.67 35.56
N HIS A 86 -4.34 -24.18 34.91
CA HIS A 86 -4.23 -25.37 34.09
C HIS A 86 -3.34 -25.11 32.85
N LEU A 87 -3.54 -24.02 32.14
CA LEU A 87 -2.71 -23.68 30.97
C LEU A 87 -1.25 -23.42 31.33
N SER A 88 -1.01 -22.83 32.50
CA SER A 88 0.34 -22.57 33.00
C SER A 88 1.13 -23.84 33.32
N THR A 89 0.45 -24.98 33.50
CA THR A 89 1.12 -26.28 33.66
C THR A 89 1.72 -26.80 32.37
N LEU A 90 1.22 -26.36 31.21
CA LEU A 90 1.71 -26.74 29.91
C LEU A 90 2.92 -25.89 29.46
N GLY A 91 3.00 -24.67 29.93
CA GLY A 91 4.05 -23.73 29.59
C GLY A 91 3.82 -22.34 30.17
N ARG A 92 4.45 -21.31 29.61
CA ARG A 92 4.28 -19.92 30.03
C ARG A 92 3.14 -19.28 29.28
N VAL A 93 2.20 -18.69 30.01
CA VAL A 93 1.04 -18.00 29.43
C VAL A 93 1.35 -16.51 29.35
N GLU A 94 1.12 -15.91 28.19
CA GLU A 94 1.07 -14.48 27.97
C GLU A 94 -0.31 -14.10 27.49
N LEU A 95 -1.01 -13.27 28.26
CA LEU A 95 -2.29 -12.69 27.88
C LEU A 95 -2.03 -11.39 27.13
N ILE A 96 -2.72 -11.19 26.01
CA ILE A 96 -2.59 -10.00 25.20
C ILE A 96 -3.97 -9.43 24.94
N THR A 97 -4.14 -8.15 25.23
CA THR A 97 -5.36 -7.43 24.89
C THR A 97 -5.06 -5.99 24.49
N THR A 98 -6.02 -5.34 23.85
CA THR A 98 -5.99 -3.91 23.56
C THR A 98 -7.01 -3.22 24.42
N MET A 99 -6.60 -2.21 25.17
CA MET A 99 -7.48 -1.45 26.04
C MET A 99 -7.36 0.05 25.76
N PRO A 100 -8.48 0.80 25.81
CA PRO A 100 -8.44 2.25 25.81
C PRO A 100 -7.90 2.72 27.16
N VAL A 101 -6.94 3.61 27.11
CA VAL A 101 -6.32 4.17 28.30
C VAL A 101 -6.39 5.69 28.23
N THR A 102 -6.91 6.29 29.29
CA THR A 102 -6.68 7.69 29.60
C THR A 102 -5.75 7.75 30.79
N GLY A 103 -4.55 8.29 30.59
CA GLY A 103 -3.59 8.41 31.69
C GLY A 103 -3.37 9.85 32.08
N LEU A 104 -3.42 10.14 33.36
CA LEU A 104 -2.70 11.30 33.89
C LEU A 104 -1.22 11.03 33.70
N GLY A 105 -0.63 11.69 32.69
CA GLY A 105 0.78 11.55 32.39
C GLY A 105 1.15 10.73 31.16
N LEU A 106 0.27 9.91 30.57
CA LEU A 106 0.46 9.30 29.28
C LEU A 106 -0.07 10.29 28.22
N ALA A 107 0.82 11.11 27.65
CA ALA A 107 0.55 12.14 26.62
C ALA A 107 -0.90 12.62 26.63
N ALA A 108 -1.17 13.54 27.54
CA ALA A 108 -2.37 14.34 27.78
C ALA A 108 -3.56 14.12 26.83
N GLU A 109 -4.70 13.86 27.39
CA GLU A 109 -6.06 14.12 26.85
C GLU A 109 -6.54 13.30 25.64
N GLU A 110 -5.73 12.48 25.01
CA GLU A 110 -6.18 11.60 23.92
C GLU A 110 -6.54 10.20 24.45
N HIS A 111 -7.78 9.79 24.19
CA HIS A 111 -8.20 8.41 24.35
C HIS A 111 -7.43 7.56 23.33
N ARG A 112 -6.49 6.75 23.81
CA ARG A 112 -5.62 5.93 22.98
C ARG A 112 -5.85 4.45 23.25
N GLU A 113 -5.98 3.67 22.19
CA GLU A 113 -5.87 2.22 22.30
C GLU A 113 -4.41 1.83 22.50
N LEU A 114 -4.14 1.15 23.62
CA LEU A 114 -2.82 0.62 23.93
C LEU A 114 -2.89 -0.89 24.09
N ARG A 115 -1.87 -1.55 23.59
CA ARG A 115 -1.68 -2.98 23.83
C ARG A 115 -1.28 -3.20 25.28
N VAL A 116 -1.95 -4.15 25.93
CA VAL A 116 -1.61 -4.59 27.29
C VAL A 116 -1.22 -6.05 27.22
N SER A 117 -0.02 -6.37 27.71
CA SER A 117 0.46 -7.74 27.84
C SER A 117 0.61 -8.09 29.32
N GLU A 118 0.04 -9.22 29.73
CA GLU A 118 0.08 -9.73 31.09
C GLU A 118 0.86 -11.05 31.15
N THR A 119 1.97 -11.05 31.91
CA THR A 119 2.78 -12.24 32.20
C THR A 119 3.63 -11.97 33.44
N PRO A 120 4.23 -12.98 34.10
CA PRO A 120 5.23 -12.76 35.14
C PRO A 120 6.53 -12.17 34.56
N TRP A 121 6.60 -10.85 34.41
CA TRP A 121 7.67 -10.14 33.69
C TRP A 121 9.07 -10.40 34.24
N ALA A 122 9.23 -10.62 35.57
CA ALA A 122 10.52 -10.97 36.15
C ALA A 122 11.09 -12.30 35.63
N THR A 123 10.22 -13.19 35.13
CA THR A 123 10.58 -14.49 34.52
C THR A 123 10.07 -14.61 33.09
N SER A 124 9.95 -13.49 32.40
CA SER A 124 9.46 -13.41 31.03
C SER A 124 10.16 -14.41 30.09
N PRO A 125 9.48 -14.97 29.10
CA PRO A 125 10.12 -15.79 28.06
C PRO A 125 11.13 -15.01 27.21
N TYR A 126 11.15 -13.69 27.29
CA TYR A 126 11.98 -12.81 26.46
C TYR A 126 13.08 -12.07 27.25
N PRO A 127 14.08 -12.75 27.81
CA PRO A 127 15.07 -12.13 28.73
C PRO A 127 15.98 -11.09 28.06
N LYS A 128 16.13 -11.10 26.75
CA LYS A 128 16.94 -10.13 26.01
C LYS A 128 16.12 -9.05 25.34
N ARG A 129 14.86 -9.34 25.02
CA ARG A 129 13.97 -8.38 24.36
C ARG A 129 13.57 -7.27 25.33
N TYR A 130 13.09 -7.64 26.50
CA TYR A 130 12.60 -6.70 27.49
C TYR A 130 13.61 -6.46 28.60
N SER A 131 14.06 -5.23 28.75
CA SER A 131 14.97 -4.81 29.82
C SER A 131 14.34 -3.71 30.65
N LEU A 132 14.51 -3.81 31.98
CA LEU A 132 14.03 -2.79 32.91
C LEU A 132 14.92 -1.55 32.79
N ALA A 133 14.36 -0.44 32.32
CA ALA A 133 15.06 0.83 32.21
C ALA A 133 15.01 1.62 33.51
N GLU A 134 13.85 1.57 34.24
CA GLU A 134 13.65 2.31 35.47
C GLU A 134 12.62 1.58 36.38
N GLY A 135 12.75 1.71 37.69
CA GLY A 135 11.80 1.14 38.66
C GLY A 135 11.95 -0.37 38.86
N ARG A 136 10.84 -1.10 38.91
CA ARG A 136 10.78 -2.55 39.08
C ARG A 136 9.73 -3.19 38.17
N TYR A 137 9.84 -4.48 37.91
CA TYR A 137 8.79 -5.23 37.24
C TYR A 137 7.50 -5.26 38.06
N PRO A 138 6.31 -5.19 37.39
CA PRO A 138 5.03 -5.32 38.09
C PRO A 138 4.87 -6.73 38.64
N SER A 139 4.40 -6.84 39.89
CA SER A 139 4.32 -8.11 40.63
C SER A 139 2.96 -8.39 41.26
N ALA A 140 2.13 -7.36 41.47
CA ALA A 140 0.81 -7.50 42.04
C ALA A 140 -0.29 -7.03 41.08
N PRO A 141 -1.50 -7.62 41.10
CA PRO A 141 -2.61 -7.14 40.28
C PRO A 141 -2.83 -5.63 40.44
N GLY A 142 -3.06 -4.93 39.31
CA GLY A 142 -3.16 -3.48 39.27
C GLY A 142 -1.82 -2.75 39.14
N GLU A 143 -0.70 -3.46 39.13
CA GLU A 143 0.60 -2.89 38.80
C GLU A 143 0.95 -3.11 37.32
N ILE A 144 1.51 -2.06 36.71
CA ILE A 144 2.01 -2.09 35.35
C ILE A 144 3.40 -1.49 35.24
N ALA A 145 4.11 -1.89 34.20
CA ALA A 145 5.21 -1.10 33.65
C ALA A 145 4.79 -0.59 32.27
N ILE A 146 5.37 0.53 31.82
CA ILE A 146 5.10 1.13 30.51
C ILE A 146 6.33 1.00 29.62
N SER A 147 6.14 0.96 28.30
CA SER A 147 7.25 0.99 27.35
C SER A 147 7.96 2.35 27.35
N THR A 148 9.21 2.39 26.88
CA THR A 148 9.97 3.63 26.69
C THR A 148 9.25 4.62 25.79
N ALA A 149 8.49 4.14 24.78
CA ALA A 149 7.63 4.96 23.91
C ALA A 149 6.53 5.70 24.69
N LEU A 150 6.09 5.18 25.83
CA LEU A 150 5.07 5.80 26.68
C LEU A 150 5.67 6.63 27.83
N ALA A 151 6.97 6.53 28.06
CA ALA A 151 7.64 7.16 29.21
C ALA A 151 7.62 8.70 29.16
N ALA A 152 7.49 9.30 27.98
CA ALA A 152 7.35 10.75 27.85
C ALA A 152 6.08 11.29 28.53
N GLY A 153 5.07 10.44 28.72
CA GLY A 153 3.79 10.79 29.30
C GLY A 153 3.52 10.17 30.68
N GLY A 154 4.40 9.31 31.23
CA GLY A 154 4.18 8.64 32.52
C GLY A 154 5.47 8.50 33.32
N ALA A 155 5.39 8.67 34.62
CA ALA A 155 6.53 8.49 35.54
C ALA A 155 6.31 7.30 36.45
N VAL A 156 7.40 6.65 36.89
CA VAL A 156 7.33 5.60 37.91
C VAL A 156 6.71 6.15 39.17
N GLY A 157 5.72 5.43 39.72
CA GLY A 157 4.92 5.84 40.85
C GLY A 157 3.62 6.57 40.52
N GLY A 158 3.42 6.97 39.25
CA GLY A 158 2.18 7.53 38.74
C GLY A 158 1.09 6.47 38.52
N ASP A 159 -0.12 6.91 38.24
CA ASP A 159 -1.26 6.05 37.96
C ASP A 159 -1.75 6.23 36.51
N VAL A 160 -2.21 5.16 35.90
CA VAL A 160 -2.84 5.13 34.57
C VAL A 160 -4.30 4.74 34.75
N ARG A 161 -5.21 5.58 34.32
CA ARG A 161 -6.64 5.33 34.39
C ARG A 161 -7.13 4.55 33.16
N ILE A 162 -7.92 3.51 33.40
CA ILE A 162 -8.57 2.73 32.37
C ILE A 162 -9.93 3.36 32.05
N ALA A 163 -10.07 3.88 30.87
CA ALA A 163 -11.27 4.61 30.43
C ALA A 163 -12.32 3.67 29.82
N VAL A 164 -12.87 2.80 30.65
CA VAL A 164 -14.04 1.98 30.24
C VAL A 164 -15.25 2.51 30.97
N PRO A 165 -16.34 2.92 30.29
CA PRO A 165 -17.54 3.42 30.92
C PRO A 165 -18.05 2.44 31.98
N GLY A 166 -18.30 2.92 33.21
CA GLY A 166 -18.70 2.09 34.34
C GLY A 166 -17.65 1.22 34.98
N VAL A 167 -16.43 1.19 34.43
CA VAL A 167 -15.28 0.52 35.06
C VAL A 167 -14.24 1.57 35.45
N ASP A 168 -14.40 2.17 36.61
CA ASP A 168 -13.40 3.10 37.14
C ASP A 168 -12.29 2.31 37.80
N THR A 169 -11.15 2.19 37.13
CA THR A 169 -9.96 1.52 37.67
C THR A 169 -8.71 2.27 37.23
N SER A 170 -7.74 2.33 38.14
CA SER A 170 -6.42 2.88 37.83
C SER A 170 -5.36 1.83 38.12
N TRP A 171 -4.33 1.82 37.32
CA TRP A 171 -3.16 0.96 37.46
C TRP A 171 -1.94 1.78 37.85
N LYS A 172 -1.14 1.25 38.76
CA LYS A 172 0.05 1.93 39.25
C LYS A 172 1.26 1.61 38.36
N ILE A 173 1.94 2.64 37.85
CA ILE A 173 3.19 2.49 37.13
C ILE A 173 4.32 2.14 38.12
N THR A 174 4.89 0.95 37.99
CA THR A 174 5.98 0.47 38.86
C THR A 174 7.33 0.51 38.16
N GLY A 175 7.37 0.58 36.85
CA GLY A 175 8.62 0.62 36.08
C GLY A 175 8.43 1.04 34.65
N ILE A 176 9.57 1.24 33.99
CA ILE A 176 9.67 1.50 32.55
C ILE A 176 10.48 0.36 31.94
N ILE A 177 9.94 -0.29 30.91
CA ILE A 177 10.56 -1.40 30.20
C ILE A 177 10.93 -0.94 28.79
N ALA A 178 12.19 -1.15 28.42
CA ALA A 178 12.65 -0.96 27.06
C ALA A 178 12.48 -2.25 26.25
N ASP A 179 11.79 -2.16 25.08
CA ASP A 179 11.82 -3.23 24.08
C ASP A 179 13.06 -3.00 23.19
N ASN A 180 14.02 -3.91 23.25
CA ASN A 180 15.29 -3.78 22.55
C ASN A 180 15.19 -4.00 21.03
N TYR A 181 14.02 -4.39 20.51
CA TYR A 181 13.80 -4.65 19.09
C TYR A 181 12.77 -3.74 18.45
N LEU A 182 11.64 -3.50 19.13
CA LEU A 182 10.55 -2.67 18.63
C LEU A 182 9.99 -1.88 19.81
N ASP A 183 10.12 -0.56 19.77
CA ASP A 183 9.59 0.29 20.84
C ASP A 183 8.11 0.59 20.59
N ASP A 184 7.28 -0.46 20.68
CA ASP A 184 5.83 -0.33 20.56
C ASP A 184 5.24 0.31 21.83
N ALA A 185 4.20 1.12 21.66
CA ALA A 185 3.44 1.68 22.77
C ALA A 185 2.66 0.57 23.51
N THR A 186 3.30 -0.08 24.47
CA THR A 186 2.78 -1.26 25.18
C THR A 186 2.82 -1.04 26.69
N MET A 187 1.82 -1.55 27.38
CA MET A 187 1.80 -1.69 28.84
C MET A 187 2.03 -3.15 29.23
N TYR A 188 2.83 -3.35 30.25
CA TYR A 188 3.24 -4.64 30.76
C TYR A 188 2.61 -4.83 32.13
N ALA A 189 1.55 -5.63 32.20
CA ALA A 189 0.74 -5.82 33.40
C ALA A 189 1.21 -7.03 34.25
N ALA A 190 1.03 -6.94 35.56
CA ALA A 190 1.21 -8.07 36.45
C ALA A 190 0.06 -9.10 36.30
N PRO A 191 0.31 -10.40 36.54
CA PRO A 191 -0.73 -11.43 36.51
C PRO A 191 -1.94 -11.09 37.37
N GLY A 192 -3.14 -11.29 36.81
CA GLY A 192 -4.42 -10.99 37.44
C GLY A 192 -4.98 -9.59 37.20
N THR A 193 -4.21 -8.69 36.61
CA THR A 193 -4.62 -7.32 36.32
C THR A 193 -5.75 -7.27 35.25
N LEU A 194 -5.59 -8.00 34.15
CA LEU A 194 -6.59 -8.07 33.09
C LEU A 194 -7.86 -8.79 33.54
N SER A 195 -7.71 -9.90 34.26
CA SER A 195 -8.86 -10.66 34.72
C SER A 195 -9.74 -9.86 35.69
N ASP A 196 -9.17 -8.95 36.49
CA ASP A 196 -9.95 -8.07 37.37
C ASP A 196 -10.79 -7.06 36.58
N VAL A 197 -10.23 -6.43 35.53
CA VAL A 197 -10.95 -5.49 34.68
C VAL A 197 -12.07 -6.20 33.92
N TYR A 198 -11.76 -7.33 33.27
CA TYR A 198 -12.76 -8.07 32.49
C TYR A 198 -13.88 -8.65 33.38
N ARG A 199 -13.60 -9.00 34.64
CA ARG A 199 -14.63 -9.42 35.59
C ARG A 199 -15.58 -8.28 35.91
N ARG A 200 -15.09 -7.06 36.05
CA ARG A 200 -15.97 -5.87 36.24
C ARG A 200 -16.78 -5.56 35.02
N ILE A 201 -16.22 -5.74 33.81
CA ILE A 201 -16.94 -5.60 32.55
C ILE A 201 -18.05 -6.66 32.46
N GLU A 202 -17.77 -7.92 32.84
CA GLU A 202 -18.76 -8.98 32.87
C GLU A 202 -19.90 -8.67 33.88
N ASP A 203 -19.55 -8.12 35.06
CA ASP A 203 -20.56 -7.67 36.02
C ASP A 203 -21.45 -6.56 35.48
N LEU A 204 -20.90 -5.65 34.72
CA LEU A 204 -21.61 -4.52 34.15
C LEU A 204 -22.48 -4.91 32.96
N THR A 205 -21.94 -5.72 32.05
CA THR A 205 -22.60 -6.05 30.79
C THR A 205 -23.47 -7.30 30.86
N GLY A 206 -23.22 -8.18 31.85
CA GLY A 206 -23.82 -9.51 31.90
C GLY A 206 -23.31 -10.47 30.83
N ILE A 207 -22.34 -10.05 30.01
CA ILE A 207 -21.77 -10.85 28.91
C ILE A 207 -20.52 -11.55 29.43
N PRO A 208 -20.41 -12.90 29.27
CA PRO A 208 -19.22 -13.63 29.61
C PRO A 208 -17.99 -13.06 28.90
N GLN A 209 -16.96 -12.73 29.66
CA GLN A 209 -15.70 -12.21 29.14
C GLN A 209 -14.66 -13.32 29.07
N TYR A 210 -13.80 -13.22 28.05
CA TYR A 210 -12.75 -14.20 27.76
C TYR A 210 -11.41 -13.48 27.58
N LEU A 211 -10.36 -14.12 28.08
CA LEU A 211 -8.99 -13.66 27.88
C LEU A 211 -8.34 -14.47 26.76
N SER A 212 -7.76 -13.79 25.80
CA SER A 212 -6.99 -14.41 24.71
C SER A 212 -5.49 -14.19 24.93
N GLY A 213 -4.66 -15.08 24.46
CA GLY A 213 -3.23 -14.97 24.59
C GLY A 213 -2.46 -16.07 23.88
N SER A 214 -1.18 -16.19 24.22
CA SER A 214 -0.26 -17.16 23.67
C SER A 214 0.36 -18.01 24.75
N LEU A 215 0.53 -19.29 24.43
CA LEU A 215 1.25 -20.26 25.27
C LEU A 215 2.65 -20.47 24.69
N TYR A 216 3.69 -20.36 25.53
CA TYR A 216 5.09 -20.57 25.19
C TYR A 216 5.64 -21.77 25.94
N TRP A 217 6.27 -22.70 25.24
CA TRP A 217 6.84 -23.89 25.88
C TRP A 217 8.09 -24.39 25.17
N SER A 218 8.87 -25.22 25.87
CA SER A 218 10.00 -25.92 25.34
C SER A 218 9.80 -27.42 25.50
N ALA A 219 9.91 -28.18 24.40
CA ALA A 219 9.78 -29.61 24.37
C ALA A 219 10.50 -30.19 23.15
N PRO A 220 10.91 -31.46 23.16
CA PRO A 220 11.49 -32.11 21.98
C PRO A 220 10.55 -32.18 20.78
N SER A 221 9.23 -32.19 21.04
CA SER A 221 8.18 -32.20 20.01
C SER A 221 7.00 -31.36 20.49
N PRO A 222 6.32 -30.60 19.60
CA PRO A 222 5.15 -29.80 19.95
C PRO A 222 3.87 -30.62 20.15
N GLU A 223 3.79 -31.83 19.57
CA GLU A 223 2.55 -32.61 19.45
C GLU A 223 1.82 -32.91 20.79
N PRO A 224 2.50 -33.27 21.88
CA PRO A 224 1.81 -33.53 23.16
C PRO A 224 1.05 -32.31 23.68
N VAL A 225 1.67 -31.12 23.60
CA VAL A 225 1.04 -29.86 24.04
C VAL A 225 -0.06 -29.43 23.06
N LEU A 226 0.18 -29.56 21.76
CA LEU A 226 -0.83 -29.27 20.75
C LEU A 226 -2.07 -30.15 20.87
N ALA A 227 -1.91 -31.43 21.19
CA ALA A 227 -3.04 -32.34 21.40
C ALA A 227 -3.90 -31.86 22.58
N GLN A 228 -3.29 -31.43 23.67
CA GLN A 228 -4.01 -30.87 24.82
C GLN A 228 -4.67 -29.55 24.49
N LEU A 229 -3.98 -28.65 23.77
CA LEU A 229 -4.57 -27.37 23.31
C LEU A 229 -5.78 -27.61 22.38
N ARG A 230 -5.73 -28.60 21.49
CA ARG A 230 -6.89 -28.96 20.64
C ARG A 230 -8.09 -29.43 21.45
N VAL A 231 -7.86 -30.22 22.52
CA VAL A 231 -8.93 -30.62 23.44
C VAL A 231 -9.50 -29.41 24.17
N LEU A 232 -8.64 -28.54 24.68
CA LEU A 232 -9.08 -27.31 25.35
C LEU A 232 -9.84 -26.37 24.40
N ASN A 233 -9.40 -26.24 23.16
CA ASN A 233 -10.09 -25.47 22.13
C ASN A 233 -11.48 -26.05 21.81
N SER A 234 -11.61 -27.37 21.70
CA SER A 234 -12.91 -27.98 21.46
C SER A 234 -13.87 -27.78 22.62
N ILE A 235 -13.37 -27.81 23.85
CA ILE A 235 -14.16 -27.52 25.06
C ILE A 235 -14.55 -26.02 25.09
N SER A 236 -13.61 -25.13 24.81
CA SER A 236 -13.86 -23.68 24.75
C SER A 236 -14.87 -23.32 23.66
N ALA A 237 -14.74 -23.91 22.47
CA ALA A 237 -15.68 -23.72 21.37
C ALA A 237 -17.10 -24.21 21.72
N ALA A 238 -17.21 -25.39 22.37
CA ALA A 238 -18.49 -25.92 22.82
C ALA A 238 -19.15 -25.03 23.90
N LEU A 239 -18.36 -24.46 24.79
CA LEU A 239 -18.84 -23.52 25.81
C LEU A 239 -19.31 -22.19 25.23
N GLN A 240 -18.77 -21.79 24.09
CA GLN A 240 -19.10 -20.56 23.36
C GLN A 240 -20.13 -20.78 22.23
N GLU A 241 -20.67 -22.00 22.11
CA GLU A 241 -21.59 -22.39 21.02
C GLU A 241 -21.01 -22.17 19.62
N LEU A 242 -19.67 -22.19 19.50
CA LEU A 242 -18.94 -22.02 18.25
C LEU A 242 -18.78 -23.34 17.49
N PRO A 243 -18.82 -23.33 16.15
CA PRO A 243 -18.43 -24.52 15.39
C PRO A 243 -16.95 -24.86 15.66
N ALA A 244 -16.66 -26.13 15.95
CA ALA A 244 -15.33 -26.63 16.35
C ALA A 244 -14.17 -26.35 15.36
N ALA A 245 -14.50 -25.91 14.13
CA ALA A 245 -13.54 -25.63 13.07
C ALA A 245 -12.96 -24.21 13.06
N THR A 246 -13.42 -23.28 13.91
CA THR A 246 -13.07 -21.85 13.82
C THR A 246 -11.77 -21.46 14.49
N SER A 247 -11.13 -22.33 15.25
CA SER A 247 -9.86 -22.04 15.92
C SER A 247 -8.70 -22.86 15.36
N ALA A 248 -8.20 -22.49 14.17
CA ALA A 248 -6.93 -23.01 13.69
C ALA A 248 -5.83 -22.56 14.66
N GLN A 249 -5.20 -23.50 15.36
CA GLN A 249 -4.04 -23.21 16.17
C GLN A 249 -2.87 -22.85 15.27
N VAL A 250 -2.47 -21.59 15.28
CA VAL A 250 -1.24 -21.15 14.61
C VAL A 250 -0.08 -21.56 15.50
N LEU A 251 0.62 -22.62 15.13
CA LEU A 251 1.89 -23.02 15.74
C LEU A 251 3.02 -22.23 15.08
N LEU A 252 3.84 -21.59 15.87
CA LEU A 252 5.10 -21.02 15.43
C LEU A 252 6.24 -21.77 16.15
N SER A 253 7.17 -22.33 15.36
CA SER A 253 8.37 -22.99 15.86
C SER A 253 9.63 -22.20 15.56
N ALA A 254 10.71 -22.47 16.29
CA ALA A 254 12.01 -21.86 16.01
C ALA A 254 12.54 -22.20 14.61
N ALA A 255 12.09 -23.31 14.01
CA ALA A 255 12.45 -23.71 12.65
C ALA A 255 11.78 -22.87 11.57
N ASP A 256 10.66 -22.20 11.88
CA ASP A 256 9.90 -21.37 10.94
C ASP A 256 10.46 -19.93 10.85
N LEU A 257 11.40 -19.59 11.72
CA LEU A 257 11.98 -18.24 11.82
C LEU A 257 13.25 -18.14 10.98
N HIS A 258 13.17 -17.42 9.88
CA HIS A 258 14.24 -17.31 8.90
C HIS A 258 14.89 -15.90 8.84
N GLY A 259 14.53 -14.99 9.73
CA GLY A 259 15.02 -13.62 9.71
C GLY A 259 14.33 -12.78 8.63
N ASP A 260 13.09 -13.10 8.30
CA ASP A 260 12.35 -12.43 7.23
C ASP A 260 11.33 -11.39 7.74
N ARG A 261 11.15 -11.28 9.04
CA ARG A 261 10.19 -10.33 9.62
C ARG A 261 10.62 -8.88 9.34
N PRO A 262 9.85 -8.10 8.58
CA PRO A 262 10.15 -6.70 8.37
C PRO A 262 9.86 -5.90 9.64
N VAL A 263 10.78 -5.02 9.99
CA VAL A 263 10.59 -4.06 11.10
C VAL A 263 9.68 -2.93 10.67
N ILE A 264 9.79 -2.52 9.40
CA ILE A 264 8.88 -1.55 8.78
C ILE A 264 8.21 -2.25 7.61
N GLY A 265 6.87 -2.20 7.57
CA GLY A 265 6.09 -2.83 6.52
C GLY A 265 6.40 -2.24 5.14
N GLY A 266 6.64 -3.10 4.16
CA GLY A 266 6.79 -2.74 2.76
C GLY A 266 6.52 -3.95 1.87
N ASN A 267 5.90 -3.73 0.72
CA ASN A 267 5.69 -4.81 -0.25
C ASN A 267 6.96 -4.96 -1.11
N PRO A 268 7.79 -6.02 -0.91
CA PRO A 268 9.04 -6.19 -1.63
C PRO A 268 8.85 -6.33 -3.14
N VAL A 269 7.69 -6.73 -3.62
CA VAL A 269 7.37 -6.88 -5.05
C VAL A 269 7.51 -5.56 -5.81
N ILE A 270 7.18 -4.42 -5.18
CA ILE A 270 7.29 -3.08 -5.78
C ILE A 270 8.74 -2.77 -6.19
N TYR A 271 9.73 -3.31 -5.47
CA TYR A 271 11.15 -3.03 -5.71
C TYR A 271 11.81 -3.99 -6.69
N VAL A 272 11.28 -5.19 -6.86
CA VAL A 272 11.84 -6.21 -7.77
C VAL A 272 11.78 -5.75 -9.22
N TRP A 273 10.67 -5.18 -9.66
CA TRP A 273 10.49 -4.73 -11.04
C TRP A 273 11.49 -3.63 -11.46
N PRO A 274 11.67 -2.52 -10.72
CA PRO A 274 12.73 -1.56 -11.03
C PRO A 274 14.12 -2.18 -11.04
N ALA A 275 14.39 -3.11 -10.12
CA ALA A 275 15.68 -3.80 -10.05
C ALA A 275 16.01 -4.63 -11.31
N VAL A 276 14.99 -5.20 -11.94
CA VAL A 276 15.18 -6.02 -13.15
C VAL A 276 15.17 -5.17 -14.42
N PHE A 277 14.20 -4.32 -14.60
CA PHE A 277 14.01 -3.62 -15.87
C PHE A 277 14.96 -2.45 -16.09
N MET A 278 15.27 -1.66 -15.06
CA MET A 278 16.07 -0.45 -15.23
C MET A 278 17.52 -0.72 -15.65
N PRO A 279 18.28 -1.63 -15.02
CA PRO A 279 19.61 -1.97 -15.47
C PRO A 279 19.63 -2.56 -16.88
N ALA A 280 18.67 -3.46 -17.22
CA ALA A 280 18.55 -4.04 -18.55
C ALA A 280 18.36 -2.96 -19.61
N LEU A 281 17.48 -2.02 -19.37
CA LEU A 281 17.15 -0.93 -20.28
C LEU A 281 18.34 0.01 -20.53
N VAL A 282 19.12 0.31 -19.47
CA VAL A 282 20.34 1.12 -19.56
C VAL A 282 21.43 0.39 -20.37
N VAL A 283 21.58 -0.92 -20.18
CA VAL A 283 22.54 -1.73 -20.92
C VAL A 283 22.14 -1.85 -22.40
N ILE A 284 20.89 -2.11 -22.69
CA ILE A 284 20.35 -2.11 -24.07
C ILE A 284 20.71 -0.78 -24.76
N MET A 285 20.47 0.32 -24.07
CA MET A 285 20.74 1.64 -24.57
C MET A 285 22.23 1.87 -24.84
N ALA A 286 23.11 1.46 -23.91
CA ALA A 286 24.56 1.56 -24.09
C ALA A 286 25.02 0.80 -25.33
N ILE A 287 24.51 -0.42 -25.56
CA ILE A 287 24.80 -1.21 -26.76
C ILE A 287 24.35 -0.50 -28.04
N LEU A 288 23.16 0.05 -28.02
CA LEU A 288 22.61 0.69 -29.19
C LEU A 288 23.33 2.00 -29.54
N LEU A 289 23.74 2.79 -28.55
CA LEU A 289 24.58 3.96 -28.76
C LEU A 289 25.96 3.56 -29.34
N LEU A 290 26.54 2.50 -28.81
CA LEU A 290 27.79 1.97 -29.29
C LEU A 290 27.67 1.43 -30.74
N SER A 291 26.61 0.71 -31.06
CA SER A 291 26.38 0.17 -32.39
C SER A 291 26.32 1.27 -33.46
N VAL A 292 25.78 2.44 -33.12
CA VAL A 292 25.78 3.63 -34.00
C VAL A 292 27.19 4.18 -34.21
N TRP A 293 28.00 4.22 -33.14
CA TRP A 293 29.39 4.72 -33.25
C TRP A 293 30.28 3.74 -34.00
N LEU A 294 30.18 2.45 -33.72
CA LEU A 294 30.99 1.40 -34.37
C LEU A 294 30.75 1.31 -35.87
N ARG A 295 29.51 1.55 -36.30
CA ARG A 295 29.20 1.60 -37.77
C ARG A 295 29.95 2.69 -38.49
N LYS A 296 30.20 3.84 -37.86
CA LYS A 296 31.00 4.92 -38.47
C LYS A 296 32.47 4.51 -38.59
N GLN A 297 32.93 3.68 -37.69
CA GLN A 297 34.31 3.18 -37.67
C GLN A 297 34.48 1.83 -38.40
N GLN A 298 33.37 1.17 -38.75
CA GLN A 298 33.40 -0.19 -39.31
C GLN A 298 34.23 -0.27 -40.62
N VAL A 299 34.14 0.77 -41.43
CA VAL A 299 34.97 0.84 -42.66
C VAL A 299 36.45 0.91 -42.33
N VAL A 300 36.86 1.68 -41.35
CA VAL A 300 38.23 1.83 -40.88
C VAL A 300 38.72 0.53 -40.21
N LEU A 301 37.89 -0.07 -39.37
CA LEU A 301 38.19 -1.30 -38.66
C LEU A 301 38.29 -2.51 -39.60
N ALA A 302 37.42 -2.56 -40.62
CA ALA A 302 37.49 -3.57 -41.64
C ALA A 302 38.78 -3.43 -42.50
N ALA A 303 39.19 -2.19 -42.82
CA ALA A 303 40.44 -1.92 -43.52
C ALA A 303 41.66 -2.32 -42.69
N MET A 304 41.56 -2.34 -41.32
CA MET A 304 42.57 -2.87 -40.43
C MET A 304 42.50 -4.39 -40.24
N GLY A 305 41.62 -5.10 -40.96
CA GLY A 305 41.47 -6.56 -40.87
C GLY A 305 40.74 -7.08 -39.65
N ILE A 306 40.03 -6.24 -38.89
CA ILE A 306 39.25 -6.65 -37.74
C ILE A 306 37.94 -7.29 -38.19
N GLN A 307 37.75 -8.58 -37.87
CA GLN A 307 36.51 -9.30 -38.17
C GLN A 307 35.33 -8.82 -37.31
N ASP A 308 34.16 -8.82 -37.85
CA ASP A 308 32.92 -8.41 -37.15
C ASP A 308 32.67 -9.23 -35.86
N SER A 309 33.07 -10.50 -35.86
CA SER A 309 32.96 -11.39 -34.69
C SER A 309 33.90 -10.98 -33.54
N ALA A 310 35.14 -10.51 -33.86
CA ALA A 310 36.07 -10.00 -32.83
C ALA A 310 35.54 -8.72 -32.20
N LEU A 311 34.91 -7.88 -32.99
CA LEU A 311 34.28 -6.66 -32.51
C LEU A 311 33.12 -6.92 -31.59
N ILE A 312 32.23 -7.88 -31.94
CA ILE A 312 31.14 -8.29 -31.07
C ILE A 312 31.64 -8.84 -29.73
N LEU A 313 32.68 -9.69 -29.76
CA LEU A 313 33.26 -10.25 -28.55
C LEU A 313 33.91 -9.15 -27.67
N ALA A 314 34.58 -8.17 -28.31
CA ALA A 314 35.15 -7.02 -27.59
C ALA A 314 34.04 -6.13 -26.95
N ILE A 315 32.93 -5.96 -27.62
CA ILE A 315 31.76 -5.26 -27.07
C ILE A 315 31.19 -5.99 -25.87
N ILE A 316 30.97 -7.30 -25.97
CA ILE A 316 30.48 -8.12 -24.85
C ILE A 316 31.46 -8.03 -23.69
N GLY A 317 32.75 -8.18 -23.92
CA GLY A 317 33.78 -8.04 -22.88
C GLY A 317 33.79 -6.66 -22.21
N ALA A 318 33.69 -5.59 -23.00
CA ALA A 318 33.62 -4.23 -22.46
C ALA A 318 32.32 -3.99 -21.65
N LEU A 319 31.21 -4.51 -22.09
CA LEU A 319 29.92 -4.43 -21.36
C LEU A 319 29.93 -5.24 -20.07
N THR A 320 30.58 -6.41 -20.08
CA THR A 320 30.74 -7.22 -18.87
C THR A 320 31.60 -6.49 -17.85
N ILE A 321 32.76 -5.93 -18.28
CA ILE A 321 33.61 -5.11 -17.41
C ILE A 321 32.86 -3.89 -16.88
N MET A 322 32.11 -3.22 -17.74
CA MET A 322 31.27 -2.07 -17.38
C MET A 322 30.21 -2.45 -16.35
N GLY A 323 29.52 -3.55 -16.58
CA GLY A 323 28.48 -4.06 -15.67
C GLY A 323 29.06 -4.42 -14.30
N LEU A 324 30.23 -5.12 -14.27
CA LEU A 324 30.93 -5.46 -13.04
C LEU A 324 31.39 -4.21 -12.27
N ALA A 325 32.00 -3.27 -12.96
CA ALA A 325 32.47 -2.03 -12.34
C ALA A 325 31.32 -1.18 -11.82
N ALA A 326 30.25 -1.07 -12.60
CA ALA A 326 29.03 -0.35 -12.20
C ALA A 326 28.36 -1.01 -10.99
N LEU A 327 28.25 -2.34 -10.96
CA LEU A 327 27.69 -3.09 -9.86
C LEU A 327 28.53 -2.96 -8.58
N ALA A 328 29.85 -3.08 -8.68
CA ALA A 328 30.76 -2.91 -7.54
C ALA A 328 30.66 -1.48 -6.97
N ALA A 329 30.74 -0.46 -7.82
CA ALA A 329 30.63 0.93 -7.40
C ALA A 329 29.22 1.23 -6.80
N ALA A 330 28.17 0.72 -7.42
CA ALA A 330 26.79 0.89 -6.94
C ALA A 330 26.57 0.21 -5.59
N SER A 331 27.19 -0.97 -5.38
CA SER A 331 27.11 -1.68 -4.09
C SER A 331 27.78 -0.90 -2.96
N LEU A 332 28.95 -0.30 -3.22
CA LEU A 332 29.64 0.54 -2.24
C LEU A 332 28.84 1.82 -1.92
N ILE A 333 28.28 2.47 -2.94
CA ILE A 333 27.42 3.65 -2.76
C ILE A 333 26.14 3.26 -1.97
N ALA A 334 25.50 2.15 -2.34
CA ALA A 334 24.29 1.67 -1.68
C ALA A 334 24.55 1.28 -0.22
N LEU A 335 25.70 0.67 0.07
CA LEU A 335 26.10 0.35 1.44
C LEU A 335 26.26 1.62 2.27
N GLY A 336 26.95 2.64 1.76
CA GLY A 336 27.16 3.91 2.48
C GLY A 336 25.87 4.72 2.65
N ILE A 337 25.18 5.02 1.53
CA ILE A 337 23.98 5.83 1.55
C ILE A 337 22.80 5.04 2.18
N GLY A 338 22.67 3.75 1.85
CA GLY A 338 21.60 2.91 2.37
C GLY A 338 21.68 2.76 3.89
N THR A 339 22.89 2.59 4.44
CA THR A 339 23.10 2.55 5.89
C THR A 339 22.73 3.88 6.54
N PHE A 340 23.10 5.00 5.91
CA PHE A 340 22.76 6.33 6.41
C PHE A 340 21.24 6.57 6.39
N VAL A 341 20.58 6.27 5.27
CA VAL A 341 19.11 6.38 5.13
C VAL A 341 18.39 5.47 6.12
N ARG A 342 18.88 4.24 6.31
CA ARG A 342 18.37 3.31 7.32
C ARG A 342 18.43 3.90 8.73
N ILE A 343 19.58 4.48 9.13
CA ILE A 343 19.72 5.11 10.45
C ILE A 343 18.72 6.26 10.63
N ILE A 344 18.51 7.08 9.58
CA ILE A 344 17.51 8.15 9.61
C ILE A 344 16.09 7.58 9.76
N LEU A 345 15.72 6.57 8.98
CA LEU A 345 14.40 5.97 9.03
C LEU A 345 14.12 5.33 10.40
N LEU A 346 15.10 4.58 10.95
CA LEU A 346 14.94 4.00 12.28
C LEU A 346 14.76 5.07 13.36
N ARG A 347 15.42 6.22 13.24
CA ARG A 347 15.21 7.36 14.15
C ARG A 347 13.87 8.04 13.96
N VAL A 348 13.42 8.20 12.71
CA VAL A 348 12.10 8.81 12.41
C VAL A 348 10.97 7.95 12.94
N TYR A 349 11.11 6.62 12.92
CA TYR A 349 10.14 5.68 13.45
C TYR A 349 10.44 5.26 14.89
N GLU A 350 11.44 5.88 15.52
CA GLU A 350 11.86 5.60 16.92
C GLU A 350 12.18 4.14 17.21
N LEU A 351 12.67 3.42 16.19
CA LEU A 351 12.97 2.00 16.28
C LEU A 351 14.43 1.76 16.71
N PRO A 352 14.69 0.74 17.53
CA PRO A 352 16.05 0.37 17.88
C PRO A 352 16.85 -0.12 16.66
N LEU A 353 18.17 0.08 16.67
CA LEU A 353 19.04 -0.34 15.58
C LEU A 353 19.09 -1.87 15.49
N SER A 354 18.34 -2.43 14.56
CA SER A 354 18.45 -3.86 14.19
C SER A 354 19.78 -4.15 13.46
N THR A 355 20.24 -5.40 13.46
CA THR A 355 21.42 -5.81 12.69
C THR A 355 21.23 -5.55 11.20
N PHE A 356 22.30 -5.08 10.55
CA PHE A 356 22.28 -4.81 9.12
C PHE A 356 22.34 -6.12 8.33
N VAL A 357 21.31 -6.41 7.56
CA VAL A 357 21.27 -7.57 6.65
C VAL A 357 21.38 -7.07 5.21
N PHE A 358 22.47 -7.40 4.53
CA PHE A 358 22.65 -7.04 3.13
C PHE A 358 21.85 -8.00 2.23
N PRO A 359 21.07 -7.51 1.26
CA PRO A 359 20.18 -8.35 0.45
C PRO A 359 20.95 -9.09 -0.66
N TRP A 360 21.77 -10.05 -0.31
CA TRP A 360 22.61 -10.82 -1.24
C TRP A 360 21.82 -11.54 -2.34
N GLY A 361 20.60 -11.97 -2.05
CA GLY A 361 19.71 -12.64 -3.01
C GLY A 361 19.32 -11.80 -4.23
N LEU A 362 19.46 -10.47 -4.17
CA LEU A 362 19.14 -9.57 -5.28
C LEU A 362 20.29 -9.43 -6.29
N PHE A 363 21.52 -9.78 -5.93
CA PHE A 363 22.66 -9.75 -6.84
C PHE A 363 22.46 -10.60 -8.11
N PRO A 364 21.99 -11.86 -8.02
CA PRO A 364 21.66 -12.64 -9.21
C PRO A 364 20.65 -11.96 -10.12
N LEU A 365 19.65 -11.28 -9.58
CA LEU A 365 18.64 -10.55 -10.36
C LEU A 365 19.26 -9.38 -11.13
N PHE A 366 20.12 -8.60 -10.53
CA PHE A 366 20.87 -7.54 -11.23
C PHE A 366 21.74 -8.11 -12.35
N TRP A 367 22.41 -9.22 -12.10
CA TRP A 367 23.24 -9.88 -13.10
C TRP A 367 22.40 -10.42 -14.27
N LEU A 368 21.30 -11.09 -13.99
CA LEU A 368 20.35 -11.57 -15.00
C LEU A 368 19.78 -10.39 -15.82
N SER A 369 19.46 -9.29 -15.16
CA SER A 369 19.01 -8.07 -15.82
C SER A 369 20.05 -7.50 -16.78
N ILE A 370 21.30 -7.39 -16.34
CA ILE A 370 22.42 -6.90 -17.17
C ILE A 370 22.69 -7.86 -18.33
N ALA A 371 22.76 -9.18 -18.06
CA ALA A 371 22.96 -10.20 -19.09
C ALA A 371 21.81 -10.22 -20.12
N GLY A 372 20.56 -10.15 -19.67
CA GLY A 372 19.39 -10.04 -20.53
C GLY A 372 19.41 -8.77 -21.37
N GLY A 373 19.81 -7.64 -20.77
CA GLY A 373 20.02 -6.37 -21.46
C GLY A 373 21.10 -6.47 -22.56
N ILE A 374 22.21 -7.16 -22.28
CA ILE A 374 23.27 -7.42 -23.26
C ILE A 374 22.71 -8.25 -24.44
N ALA A 375 22.06 -9.37 -24.14
CA ALA A 375 21.48 -10.25 -25.15
C ALA A 375 20.45 -9.52 -26.03
N ALA A 376 19.50 -8.82 -25.40
CA ALA A 376 18.48 -8.05 -26.10
C ALA A 376 19.09 -6.91 -26.95
N GLY A 377 20.04 -6.16 -26.41
CA GLY A 377 20.70 -5.07 -27.10
C GLY A 377 21.48 -5.55 -28.32
N LEU A 378 22.21 -6.66 -28.22
CA LEU A 378 22.93 -7.27 -29.33
C LEU A 378 21.97 -7.82 -30.37
N ALA A 379 20.87 -8.46 -29.99
CA ALA A 379 19.84 -8.94 -30.91
C ALA A 379 19.22 -7.79 -31.72
N ILE A 380 18.81 -6.72 -31.04
CA ILE A 380 18.25 -5.51 -31.66
C ILE A 380 19.27 -4.88 -32.59
N ALA A 381 20.53 -4.72 -32.16
CA ALA A 381 21.62 -4.18 -32.99
C ALA A 381 21.91 -5.05 -34.21
N GLY A 382 21.84 -6.38 -34.08
CA GLY A 382 22.02 -7.36 -35.15
C GLY A 382 20.90 -7.31 -36.19
N VAL A 383 19.64 -7.30 -35.75
CA VAL A 383 18.47 -7.16 -36.65
C VAL A 383 18.54 -5.85 -37.41
N TRP A 384 18.89 -4.76 -36.73
CA TRP A 384 19.03 -3.44 -37.34
C TRP A 384 20.22 -3.37 -38.33
N ALA A 385 21.30 -4.13 -38.08
CA ALA A 385 22.42 -4.28 -38.99
C ALA A 385 22.05 -4.98 -40.31
N ARG A 386 21.29 -6.07 -40.22
CA ARG A 386 20.84 -6.85 -41.40
C ARG A 386 19.87 -6.08 -42.30
N ARG A 387 18.95 -5.30 -41.72
CA ARG A 387 17.98 -4.52 -42.46
C ARG A 387 18.59 -3.40 -43.29
N LYS A 388 19.65 -2.74 -42.86
CA LYS A 388 20.29 -1.65 -43.64
C LYS A 388 21.14 -2.11 -44.85
N ARG A 389 21.49 -3.39 -44.94
CA ARG A 389 22.17 -3.91 -46.14
C ARG A 389 21.26 -4.01 -47.36
N LYS A 390 19.95 -4.06 -47.22
CA LYS A 390 19.00 -4.28 -48.30
C LYS A 390 18.11 -3.08 -48.69
N VAL A 391 17.99 -2.04 -47.88
CA VAL A 391 17.12 -0.89 -48.19
C VAL A 391 17.72 0.37 -47.59
N ALA A 392 17.98 1.36 -48.38
CA ALA A 392 18.07 2.76 -47.96
C ALA A 392 16.68 3.23 -47.53
N VAL A 393 16.17 2.62 -46.46
CA VAL A 393 14.91 3.04 -45.83
C VAL A 393 15.21 4.37 -45.16
N GLY A 394 14.74 5.45 -45.75
CA GLY A 394 14.81 6.78 -45.17
C GLY A 394 14.24 6.81 -43.75
N ALA A 395 14.49 7.88 -43.03
CA ALA A 395 14.01 8.08 -41.64
C ALA A 395 12.52 7.77 -41.45
N ALA A 396 11.71 7.83 -42.48
CA ALA A 396 10.30 7.43 -42.52
C ALA A 396 10.08 5.94 -42.23
N GLY A 397 10.91 5.03 -42.74
CA GLY A 397 10.67 3.58 -42.55
C GLY A 397 10.98 3.08 -41.12
N THR A 398 11.96 3.68 -40.43
CA THR A 398 12.19 3.35 -38.98
C THR A 398 11.08 3.88 -38.09
N THR A 399 10.48 5.00 -38.47
CA THR A 399 9.34 5.57 -37.75
C THR A 399 8.08 4.72 -37.91
N TRP A 400 7.84 4.21 -39.11
CA TRP A 400 6.71 3.30 -39.39
C TRP A 400 6.85 1.97 -38.63
N VAL A 401 8.03 1.38 -38.61
CA VAL A 401 8.27 0.12 -37.88
C VAL A 401 8.09 0.31 -36.35
N MET A 402 8.60 1.41 -35.79
CA MET A 402 8.39 1.71 -34.37
C MET A 402 6.93 2.03 -34.06
N GLY A 403 6.24 2.77 -34.92
CA GLY A 403 4.82 3.04 -34.79
C GLY A 403 3.98 1.76 -34.87
N SER A 404 4.30 0.87 -35.80
CA SER A 404 3.60 -0.43 -35.94
C SER A 404 3.82 -1.35 -34.73
N ILE A 405 5.07 -1.42 -34.20
CA ILE A 405 5.36 -2.21 -33.01
C ILE A 405 4.62 -1.61 -31.80
N SER A 406 4.61 -0.29 -31.66
CA SER A 406 3.90 0.39 -30.57
C SER A 406 2.39 0.21 -30.68
N CYS A 407 1.83 0.33 -31.87
CA CYS A 407 0.40 0.10 -32.13
C CYS A 407 0.03 -1.37 -31.87
N LEU A 408 0.85 -2.30 -32.36
CA LEU A 408 0.64 -3.73 -32.14
C LEU A 408 0.76 -4.09 -30.64
N SER A 409 1.76 -3.55 -29.94
CA SER A 409 1.91 -3.74 -28.50
C SER A 409 0.72 -3.15 -27.74
N PHE A 410 0.27 -1.97 -28.10
CA PHE A 410 -0.90 -1.34 -27.50
C PHE A 410 -2.17 -2.17 -27.76
N LEU A 411 -2.39 -2.63 -29.00
CA LEU A 411 -3.54 -3.46 -29.35
C LEU A 411 -3.51 -4.83 -28.68
N THR A 412 -2.33 -5.48 -28.63
CA THR A 412 -2.17 -6.78 -27.95
C THR A 412 -2.41 -6.66 -26.46
N LEU A 413 -1.89 -5.61 -25.84
CA LEU A 413 -2.06 -5.36 -24.41
C LEU A 413 -3.51 -4.96 -24.10
N SER A 414 -4.12 -4.12 -24.95
CA SER A 414 -5.55 -3.80 -24.80
C SER A 414 -6.43 -5.03 -25.00
N ALA A 415 -6.09 -5.93 -25.93
CA ALA A 415 -6.78 -7.19 -26.14
C ALA A 415 -6.62 -8.14 -24.92
N LEU A 416 -5.41 -8.22 -24.33
CA LEU A 416 -5.18 -9.00 -23.10
C LEU A 416 -6.03 -8.46 -21.93
N PHE A 417 -6.31 -7.16 -21.90
CA PHE A 417 -7.23 -6.58 -20.91
C PHE A 417 -8.71 -6.93 -21.17
N LEU A 418 -9.09 -7.26 -22.41
CA LEU A 418 -10.46 -7.69 -22.72
C LEU A 418 -10.73 -9.17 -22.38
N PHE A 419 -9.68 -9.96 -22.06
CA PHE A 419 -9.82 -11.35 -21.66
C PHE A 419 -9.48 -11.50 -20.17
N PRO A 420 -10.48 -11.41 -19.26
CA PRO A 420 -10.29 -11.36 -17.81
C PRO A 420 -9.61 -12.61 -17.24
N ASP A 421 -9.79 -13.77 -17.83
CA ASP A 421 -9.34 -15.06 -17.30
C ASP A 421 -7.82 -15.32 -17.46
N ILE A 422 -7.10 -14.46 -18.20
CA ILE A 422 -5.68 -14.66 -18.54
C ILE A 422 -4.75 -13.93 -17.54
N LEU A 423 -5.25 -12.92 -16.80
CA LEU A 423 -4.42 -12.06 -15.96
C LEU A 423 -4.91 -12.08 -14.52
N ASP A 424 -4.17 -12.74 -13.63
CA ASP A 424 -4.30 -12.57 -12.17
C ASP A 424 -4.06 -11.11 -11.76
N ASP A 425 -4.55 -10.71 -10.58
CA ASP A 425 -4.45 -9.33 -10.09
C ASP A 425 -3.02 -8.77 -10.08
N GLN A 426 -2.01 -9.59 -9.80
CA GLN A 426 -0.61 -9.18 -9.87
C GLN A 426 -0.14 -8.92 -11.30
N ASN A 427 -0.62 -9.68 -12.27
CA ASN A 427 -0.27 -9.52 -13.68
C ASN A 427 -0.94 -8.31 -14.33
N GLN A 428 -2.00 -7.76 -13.74
CA GLN A 428 -2.67 -6.55 -14.23
C GLN A 428 -1.75 -5.32 -14.13
N ILE A 429 -1.02 -5.16 -13.02
CA ILE A 429 -0.07 -4.05 -12.84
C ILE A 429 1.05 -4.14 -13.87
N ILE A 430 1.53 -5.36 -14.17
CA ILE A 430 2.54 -5.60 -15.20
C ILE A 430 2.00 -5.20 -16.57
N GLY A 431 0.79 -5.66 -16.91
CA GLY A 431 0.13 -5.32 -18.15
C GLY A 431 -0.06 -3.81 -18.34
N ALA A 432 -0.54 -3.12 -17.29
CA ALA A 432 -0.67 -1.67 -17.30
C ALA A 432 0.68 -0.95 -17.47
N SER A 433 1.76 -1.46 -16.88
CA SER A 433 3.10 -0.91 -17.06
C SER A 433 3.57 -1.01 -18.50
N PHE A 434 3.28 -2.11 -19.19
CA PHE A 434 3.54 -2.24 -20.64
C PHE A 434 2.71 -1.27 -21.48
N VAL A 435 1.44 -1.05 -21.11
CA VAL A 435 0.57 -0.05 -21.79
C VAL A 435 1.15 1.36 -21.62
N VAL A 436 1.64 1.71 -20.44
CA VAL A 436 2.31 2.99 -20.20
C VAL A 436 3.52 3.16 -21.11
N MET A 437 4.36 2.14 -21.22
CA MET A 437 5.52 2.17 -22.12
C MET A 437 5.12 2.24 -23.60
N ALA A 438 4.11 1.48 -24.01
CA ALA A 438 3.61 1.49 -25.39
C ALA A 438 2.99 2.83 -25.76
N SER A 439 2.24 3.47 -24.85
CA SER A 439 1.66 4.80 -25.05
C SER A 439 2.73 5.88 -25.22
N ALA A 440 3.82 5.81 -24.46
CA ALA A 440 4.96 6.70 -24.61
C ALA A 440 5.61 6.57 -25.99
N LEU A 441 5.77 5.34 -26.50
CA LEU A 441 6.31 5.11 -27.84
C LEU A 441 5.34 5.57 -28.95
N MET A 442 4.04 5.41 -28.75
CA MET A 442 3.02 5.88 -29.70
C MET A 442 3.01 7.42 -29.77
N ALA A 443 3.11 8.09 -28.64
CA ALA A 443 3.20 9.55 -28.61
C ALA A 443 4.49 10.06 -29.29
N LEU A 444 5.61 9.35 -29.17
CA LEU A 444 6.83 9.63 -29.95
C LEU A 444 6.55 9.59 -31.47
N TRP A 445 5.82 8.58 -31.92
CA TRP A 445 5.46 8.45 -33.33
C TRP A 445 4.59 9.63 -33.79
N LEU A 446 3.57 10.03 -33.03
CA LEU A 446 2.70 11.17 -33.31
C LEU A 446 3.47 12.50 -33.36
N THR A 447 4.44 12.72 -32.45
CA THR A 447 5.23 13.95 -32.43
C THR A 447 6.24 14.04 -33.59
N ARG A 448 6.66 12.90 -34.14
CA ARG A 448 7.54 12.87 -35.31
C ARG A 448 6.87 13.30 -36.62
N THR A 449 5.56 13.11 -36.72
CA THR A 449 4.78 13.51 -37.89
C THR A 449 4.53 15.01 -37.94
N ARG A 450 4.69 15.74 -36.83
CA ARG A 450 4.51 17.19 -36.75
C ARG A 450 5.83 17.94 -36.77
N ARG A 451 5.91 19.06 -37.48
CA ARG A 451 7.06 19.95 -37.55
C ARG A 451 7.17 20.76 -36.24
N LEU A 452 7.90 20.25 -35.26
CA LEU A 452 8.13 20.93 -33.98
C LEU A 452 9.32 21.91 -34.01
N TRP A 453 10.04 22.00 -35.14
CA TRP A 453 11.22 22.86 -35.32
C TRP A 453 10.93 24.03 -36.24
N PRO A 454 11.38 25.24 -35.86
CA PRO A 454 11.26 26.39 -36.74
C PRO A 454 12.13 26.20 -37.98
N ASP A 455 11.74 26.78 -39.12
CA ASP A 455 12.46 26.73 -40.41
C ASP A 455 13.72 27.67 -40.42
N SER A 456 14.26 27.99 -39.27
CA SER A 456 15.53 28.72 -39.10
C SER A 456 16.75 27.81 -39.29
N LEU A 457 17.91 28.39 -39.64
CA LEU A 457 19.16 27.62 -39.80
C LEU A 457 19.48 26.78 -38.55
N ALA A 458 19.24 27.32 -37.36
CA ALA A 458 19.40 26.62 -36.10
C ALA A 458 18.39 25.44 -35.94
N GLY A 459 17.14 25.64 -36.37
CA GLY A 459 16.12 24.59 -36.38
C GLY A 459 16.44 23.48 -37.36
N VAL A 460 16.89 23.82 -38.59
CA VAL A 460 17.30 22.84 -39.62
C VAL A 460 18.49 22.02 -39.14
N LEU A 461 19.49 22.64 -38.48
CA LEU A 461 20.66 21.95 -37.94
C LEU A 461 20.24 21.02 -36.79
N SER A 462 19.44 21.51 -35.87
CA SER A 462 18.92 20.73 -34.74
C SER A 462 18.10 19.53 -35.23
N ARG A 463 17.26 19.71 -36.26
CA ARG A 463 16.50 18.63 -36.89
C ARG A 463 17.38 17.59 -37.53
N ARG A 464 18.41 17.98 -38.29
CA ARG A 464 19.41 17.05 -38.89
C ARG A 464 20.19 16.29 -37.79
N MET A 465 20.58 16.97 -36.71
CA MET A 465 21.21 16.31 -35.57
C MET A 465 20.27 15.25 -34.95
N LYS A 466 18.98 15.59 -34.79
CA LYS A 466 18.00 14.65 -34.26
C LYS A 466 17.68 13.50 -35.22
N GLU A 467 17.56 13.74 -36.50
CA GLU A 467 17.37 12.67 -37.51
C GLU A 467 18.54 11.69 -37.50
N ARG A 468 19.74 12.19 -37.21
CA ARG A 468 20.96 11.36 -37.07
C ARG A 468 20.98 10.58 -35.77
N ASP A 469 20.36 11.12 -34.70
CA ASP A 469 20.26 10.54 -33.34
C ASP A 469 18.83 10.05 -33.01
N ALA A 470 18.04 9.74 -34.03
CA ALA A 470 16.63 9.36 -33.92
C ALA A 470 16.37 8.27 -32.91
N PHE A 471 17.35 7.40 -32.71
CA PHE A 471 17.30 6.28 -31.77
C PHE A 471 17.46 6.73 -30.30
N SER A 472 18.32 7.69 -29.97
CA SER A 472 18.46 8.24 -28.61
C SER A 472 17.18 8.95 -28.15
N GLY A 473 16.46 9.57 -29.10
CA GLY A 473 15.13 10.13 -28.84
C GLY A 473 14.09 9.07 -28.45
N ALA A 474 14.03 7.95 -29.16
CA ALA A 474 13.10 6.86 -28.87
C ALA A 474 13.35 6.25 -27.49
N ILE A 475 14.62 6.06 -27.13
CA ILE A 475 15.00 5.57 -25.80
C ILE A 475 14.61 6.57 -24.71
N THR A 476 14.84 7.86 -24.93
CA THR A 476 14.43 8.89 -23.95
C THR A 476 12.94 8.84 -23.69
N TRP A 477 12.13 8.65 -24.71
CA TRP A 477 10.67 8.53 -24.54
C TRP A 477 10.27 7.26 -23.80
N LEU A 478 10.89 6.14 -24.09
CA LEU A 478 10.65 4.89 -23.40
C LEU A 478 11.08 4.96 -21.92
N LEU A 479 12.20 5.63 -21.65
CA LEU A 479 12.66 5.89 -20.28
C LEU A 479 11.69 6.82 -19.52
N CYS A 480 11.18 7.86 -20.17
CA CYS A 480 10.17 8.72 -19.56
C CYS A 480 8.89 7.94 -19.25
N GLY A 481 8.43 7.07 -20.14
CA GLY A 481 7.31 6.17 -19.86
C GLY A 481 7.58 5.24 -18.67
N ALA A 482 8.75 4.56 -18.68
CA ALA A 482 9.08 3.59 -17.62
C ALA A 482 9.42 4.26 -16.29
N ILE A 483 10.29 5.27 -16.29
CA ILE A 483 10.85 5.86 -15.04
C ILE A 483 9.92 6.90 -14.45
N VAL A 484 9.14 7.62 -15.25
CA VAL A 484 8.21 8.64 -14.77
C VAL A 484 6.78 8.11 -14.76
N GLY A 485 6.36 7.44 -15.84
CA GLY A 485 4.97 7.01 -16.02
C GLY A 485 4.56 5.88 -15.07
N ILE A 486 5.39 4.84 -14.87
CA ILE A 486 5.04 3.70 -14.01
C ILE A 486 4.91 4.10 -12.54
N PRO A 487 5.85 4.82 -11.91
CA PRO A 487 5.68 5.28 -10.53
C PRO A 487 4.45 6.18 -10.33
N LEU A 488 4.19 7.08 -11.26
CA LEU A 488 3.00 7.92 -11.21
C LEU A 488 1.71 7.12 -11.41
N MET A 489 1.73 6.06 -12.23
CA MET A 489 0.62 5.12 -12.33
C MET A 489 0.35 4.42 -11.00
N LEU A 490 1.38 3.91 -10.33
CA LEU A 490 1.23 3.24 -9.02
C LEU A 490 0.66 4.20 -7.96
N VAL A 491 1.16 5.43 -7.89
CA VAL A 491 0.61 6.46 -6.98
C VAL A 491 -0.85 6.76 -7.31
N THR A 492 -1.17 6.96 -8.59
CA THR A 492 -2.55 7.26 -8.99
C THR A 492 -3.47 6.07 -8.74
N THR A 493 -2.98 4.83 -8.91
CA THR A 493 -3.75 3.62 -8.56
C THR A 493 -4.04 3.58 -7.06
N ALA A 494 -3.03 3.76 -6.21
CA ALA A 494 -3.21 3.77 -4.75
C ALA A 494 -4.22 4.83 -4.31
N VAL A 495 -4.06 6.07 -4.79
CA VAL A 495 -4.98 7.18 -4.49
C VAL A 495 -6.40 6.92 -5.03
N THR A 496 -6.52 6.32 -6.21
CA THR A 496 -7.84 5.97 -6.78
C THR A 496 -8.51 4.86 -5.97
N THR A 497 -7.76 3.84 -5.55
CA THR A 497 -8.29 2.75 -4.72
C THR A 497 -8.77 3.27 -3.38
N GLU A 498 -7.98 4.11 -2.70
CA GLU A 498 -8.34 4.72 -1.42
C GLU A 498 -9.56 5.66 -1.57
N ASN A 499 -9.59 6.49 -2.62
CA ASN A 499 -10.75 7.33 -2.92
C ASN A 499 -11.99 6.51 -3.27
N THR A 500 -11.82 5.37 -3.95
CA THR A 500 -12.93 4.45 -4.25
C THR A 500 -13.45 3.83 -2.97
N MET A 501 -12.58 3.38 -2.08
CA MET A 501 -12.98 2.87 -0.77
C MET A 501 -13.75 3.93 0.03
N ASN A 502 -13.25 5.18 0.06
CA ASN A 502 -13.94 6.28 0.73
C ASN A 502 -15.33 6.59 0.13
N LEU A 503 -15.47 6.51 -1.19
CA LEU A 503 -16.75 6.79 -1.87
C LEU A 503 -17.72 5.60 -1.84
N THR A 504 -17.22 4.37 -1.68
CA THR A 504 -18.03 3.15 -1.55
C THR A 504 -18.35 2.81 -0.10
N GLN A 505 -17.57 3.28 0.86
CA GLN A 505 -17.97 3.31 2.27
C GLN A 505 -19.07 4.35 2.42
N ILE A 506 -20.29 3.92 2.14
CA ILE A 506 -21.46 4.72 2.51
C ILE A 506 -21.57 4.58 4.01
N ASP A 507 -21.47 5.70 4.71
CA ASP A 507 -21.66 5.70 6.16
C ASP A 507 -23.00 5.06 6.50
N SER A 508 -23.00 4.29 7.56
CA SER A 508 -24.22 3.66 8.07
C SER A 508 -25.13 4.67 8.78
N VAL A 509 -24.62 5.88 9.03
CA VAL A 509 -25.23 6.90 9.88
C VAL A 509 -25.17 8.27 9.19
N PRO A 510 -26.26 9.03 9.15
CA PRO A 510 -26.27 10.39 8.62
C PRO A 510 -25.38 11.36 9.42
N PRO A 511 -25.01 12.52 8.84
CA PRO A 511 -24.37 13.60 9.59
C PRO A 511 -25.15 13.99 10.86
N ASN A 512 -24.44 14.38 11.89
CA ASN A 512 -25.00 14.78 13.18
C ASN A 512 -25.75 13.67 13.93
N THR A 513 -25.47 12.41 13.60
CA THR A 513 -26.09 11.25 14.24
C THR A 513 -24.99 10.32 14.75
N VAL A 514 -25.21 9.75 15.92
CA VAL A 514 -24.40 8.67 16.49
C VAL A 514 -25.31 7.48 16.71
N ARG A 515 -24.92 6.31 16.21
CA ARG A 515 -25.61 5.05 16.47
C ARG A 515 -24.77 4.19 17.39
N ILE A 516 -25.42 3.58 18.36
CA ILE A 516 -24.80 2.61 19.26
C ILE A 516 -25.53 1.29 19.13
N THR A 517 -24.77 0.26 18.80
CA THR A 517 -25.22 -1.13 18.70
C THR A 517 -24.44 -1.96 19.67
N MET A 518 -25.06 -3.00 20.22
CA MET A 518 -24.36 -3.99 21.04
C MET A 518 -24.32 -5.32 20.31
N THR A 519 -23.16 -5.94 20.30
CA THR A 519 -22.97 -7.26 19.72
C THR A 519 -22.28 -8.18 20.73
N ASP A 520 -22.62 -9.46 20.69
CA ASP A 520 -21.82 -10.47 21.38
C ASP A 520 -20.50 -10.66 20.64
N ARG A 521 -19.64 -11.53 21.15
CA ARG A 521 -18.34 -11.85 20.56
C ARG A 521 -18.40 -12.42 19.13
N LEU A 522 -19.54 -12.98 18.74
CA LEU A 522 -19.79 -13.54 17.41
C LEU A 522 -20.33 -12.49 16.43
N GLY A 523 -20.45 -11.24 16.88
CA GLY A 523 -21.08 -10.18 16.11
C GLY A 523 -22.61 -10.27 16.07
N LYS A 524 -23.22 -11.13 16.90
CA LYS A 524 -24.68 -11.23 16.98
C LYS A 524 -25.21 -10.03 17.76
N PRO A 525 -26.18 -9.29 17.20
CA PRO A 525 -26.78 -8.14 17.89
C PRO A 525 -27.41 -8.56 19.22
N MET A 526 -27.22 -7.73 20.25
CA MET A 526 -27.77 -7.89 21.59
C MET A 526 -28.49 -6.64 22.06
N GLU A 527 -29.40 -6.80 22.99
CA GLU A 527 -30.05 -5.68 23.70
C GLU A 527 -29.01 -5.04 24.63
N ILE A 528 -28.93 -3.71 24.63
CA ILE A 528 -28.06 -2.99 25.57
C ILE A 528 -28.65 -3.09 26.96
N PRO A 529 -27.95 -3.64 27.99
CA PRO A 529 -28.45 -3.73 29.37
C PRO A 529 -28.79 -2.34 29.91
N GLU A 530 -29.86 -2.24 30.70
CA GLU A 530 -30.27 -0.96 31.28
C GLU A 530 -29.17 -0.21 32.03
N PRO A 531 -28.34 -0.85 32.87
CA PRO A 531 -27.26 -0.15 33.55
C PRO A 531 -26.23 0.46 32.60
N LEU A 532 -25.93 -0.23 31.49
CA LEU A 532 -25.02 0.24 30.47
C LEU A 532 -25.67 1.33 29.62
N GLN A 533 -26.96 1.19 29.28
CA GLN A 533 -27.73 2.21 28.57
C GLN A 533 -27.77 3.53 29.35
N ALA A 534 -27.98 3.46 30.65
CA ALA A 534 -27.99 4.65 31.52
C ALA A 534 -26.64 5.39 31.52
N GLN A 535 -25.53 4.66 31.39
CA GLN A 535 -24.20 5.27 31.30
C GLN A 535 -23.98 5.88 29.92
N VAL A 536 -24.35 5.19 28.85
CA VAL A 536 -24.30 5.72 27.49
C VAL A 536 -25.13 7.00 27.39
N ASP A 537 -26.32 7.03 27.96
CA ASP A 537 -27.20 8.21 27.97
C ASP A 537 -26.58 9.42 28.71
N THR A 538 -25.63 9.20 29.64
CA THR A 538 -24.92 10.30 30.29
C THR A 538 -23.91 10.99 29.43
N GLU A 539 -23.36 10.29 28.42
CA GLU A 539 -22.40 10.84 27.47
C GLU A 539 -23.07 11.68 26.39
N PHE A 540 -24.35 11.44 26.14
CA PHE A 540 -25.14 12.14 25.12
C PHE A 540 -26.33 12.87 25.75
N PRO A 541 -26.37 14.23 25.66
CA PRO A 541 -27.41 15.02 26.29
C PRO A 541 -28.77 14.92 25.57
N GLN A 542 -28.81 14.33 24.39
CA GLN A 542 -30.04 14.18 23.59
C GLN A 542 -30.78 12.92 24.02
N GLN A 543 -32.13 12.97 23.88
CA GLN A 543 -32.93 11.79 24.13
C GLN A 543 -32.68 10.71 23.09
N PRO A 544 -32.35 9.47 23.50
CA PRO A 544 -32.12 8.35 22.58
C PRO A 544 -33.39 7.97 21.82
N ILE A 545 -33.21 7.53 20.58
CA ILE A 545 -34.26 6.87 19.79
C ILE A 545 -33.92 5.40 19.70
N ARG A 546 -34.80 4.56 20.20
CA ARG A 546 -34.65 3.10 20.14
C ARG A 546 -35.28 2.58 18.85
N ILE A 547 -34.49 1.85 18.07
CA ILE A 547 -34.87 1.30 16.79
C ILE A 547 -34.61 -0.19 16.79
N ARG A 548 -35.57 -0.98 16.31
CA ARG A 548 -35.46 -2.44 16.18
C ARG A 548 -35.49 -2.81 14.72
N ARG A 549 -34.73 -3.82 14.36
CA ARG A 549 -34.86 -4.45 13.05
C ARG A 549 -35.80 -5.64 13.14
N VAL A 550 -36.57 -5.88 12.09
CA VAL A 550 -37.34 -7.11 11.99
C VAL A 550 -36.43 -8.19 11.44
N ALA A 551 -36.19 -9.20 12.24
CA ALA A 551 -35.38 -10.41 12.00
C ALA A 551 -34.18 -10.23 11.09
N GLU A 552 -33.01 -10.27 11.65
CA GLU A 552 -31.74 -10.22 10.93
C GLU A 552 -31.12 -11.60 10.76
N GLU A 553 -30.67 -11.89 9.56
CA GLU A 553 -30.00 -13.12 9.14
C GLU A 553 -28.55 -13.15 9.64
N GLN A 554 -28.30 -13.37 10.94
CA GLN A 554 -26.93 -13.54 11.47
C GLN A 554 -26.81 -14.68 12.47
N SER A 555 -27.40 -15.82 12.16
CA SER A 555 -27.03 -17.09 12.80
C SER A 555 -26.85 -18.16 11.74
N VAL A 556 -26.05 -19.16 12.06
CA VAL A 556 -25.73 -20.32 11.21
C VAL A 556 -26.98 -21.09 10.70
N LEU A 557 -28.15 -20.69 11.15
CA LEU A 557 -29.45 -21.22 10.71
C LEU A 557 -30.31 -20.05 10.20
N PRO A 558 -30.90 -20.16 8.99
CA PRO A 558 -31.77 -19.11 8.44
C PRO A 558 -32.98 -18.93 9.36
N GLN A 559 -33.12 -17.75 9.95
CA GLN A 559 -34.30 -17.35 10.66
C GLN A 559 -35.29 -16.63 9.71
N THR A 560 -36.50 -16.38 10.16
CA THR A 560 -37.52 -15.66 9.39
C THR A 560 -36.97 -14.30 8.92
N THR A 561 -36.90 -14.08 7.60
CA THR A 561 -36.48 -12.79 7.02
C THR A 561 -37.67 -11.97 6.60
N VAL A 562 -37.66 -10.67 6.85
CA VAL A 562 -38.71 -9.73 6.41
C VAL A 562 -38.12 -8.70 5.48
N GLN A 563 -38.62 -8.66 4.26
CA GLN A 563 -38.20 -7.70 3.24
C GLN A 563 -39.40 -6.88 2.74
N VAL A 564 -39.14 -5.62 2.42
CA VAL A 564 -40.20 -4.70 1.94
C VAL A 564 -39.79 -4.13 0.58
N GLY A 565 -40.71 -4.16 -0.38
CA GLY A 565 -40.52 -3.58 -1.71
C GLY A 565 -41.18 -4.38 -2.84
N PHE A 566 -41.40 -3.74 -3.97
CA PHE A 566 -42.02 -4.33 -5.16
C PHE A 566 -41.06 -5.14 -6.04
N ASP A 567 -39.76 -4.84 -5.97
CA ASP A 567 -38.79 -5.34 -6.91
C ASP A 567 -37.68 -6.10 -6.14
N ALA A 568 -37.30 -7.30 -6.59
CA ALA A 568 -36.27 -8.12 -5.94
C ALA A 568 -34.95 -7.36 -5.74
N PHE A 569 -34.61 -6.44 -6.65
CA PHE A 569 -33.42 -5.58 -6.55
C PHE A 569 -33.57 -4.35 -5.65
N ARG A 570 -34.81 -4.07 -5.17
CA ARG A 570 -35.11 -2.93 -4.33
C ARG A 570 -35.77 -3.33 -3.01
N MET A 571 -35.73 -4.61 -2.67
CA MET A 571 -36.18 -5.07 -1.35
C MET A 571 -35.17 -4.64 -0.29
N GLY A 572 -35.63 -4.36 0.92
CA GLY A 572 -34.78 -4.00 2.03
C GLY A 572 -35.44 -4.17 3.38
N GLN A 573 -34.76 -3.69 4.41
CA GLN A 573 -35.14 -3.89 5.80
C GLN A 573 -36.34 -3.05 6.22
N LEU A 574 -37.11 -3.58 7.18
CA LEU A 574 -38.13 -2.89 7.92
C LEU A 574 -37.60 -2.49 9.30
N TRP A 575 -37.57 -1.19 9.57
CA TRP A 575 -37.20 -0.68 10.89
C TRP A 575 -38.43 -0.36 11.72
N VAL A 576 -38.38 -0.68 12.99
CA VAL A 576 -39.49 -0.59 13.90
C VAL A 576 -39.13 0.34 15.06
N PHE A 577 -40.03 1.30 15.31
CA PHE A 577 -39.90 2.33 16.35
C PHE A 577 -40.94 2.10 17.44
N GLU A 578 -40.65 2.57 18.65
CA GLU A 578 -41.52 2.42 19.81
C GLU A 578 -42.75 3.38 19.70
N SER A 579 -42.57 4.60 19.14
CA SER A 579 -43.63 5.60 19.07
C SER A 579 -43.60 6.45 17.79
N VAL A 580 -44.76 7.05 17.45
CA VAL A 580 -44.86 8.01 16.34
C VAL A 580 -43.99 9.25 16.60
N SER A 581 -43.79 9.64 17.86
CA SER A 581 -42.96 10.78 18.23
C SER A 581 -41.50 10.51 17.97
N ASP A 582 -41.05 9.25 18.09
CA ASP A 582 -39.67 8.87 17.76
C ASP A 582 -39.41 8.95 16.26
N ILE A 583 -40.35 8.47 15.44
CA ILE A 583 -40.28 8.59 13.98
C ILE A 583 -40.31 10.06 13.55
N ASP A 584 -41.17 10.86 14.18
CA ASP A 584 -41.31 12.30 13.88
C ASP A 584 -40.01 13.05 14.16
N ARG A 585 -39.35 12.76 15.28
CA ARG A 585 -38.00 13.29 15.60
C ARG A 585 -36.93 12.78 14.64
N TRP A 586 -36.95 11.49 14.33
CA TRP A 586 -35.95 10.83 13.51
C TRP A 586 -35.94 11.33 12.05
N LEU A 587 -37.13 11.60 11.49
CA LEU A 587 -37.29 12.14 10.15
C LEU A 587 -37.27 13.68 10.07
N GLY A 588 -37.22 14.37 11.21
CA GLY A 588 -37.27 15.82 11.25
C GLY A 588 -38.69 16.38 10.97
N GLY A 589 -39.73 15.57 11.06
CA GLY A 589 -41.13 15.94 10.93
C GLY A 589 -41.96 14.99 10.05
N LEU A 590 -43.14 14.64 10.49
CA LEU A 590 -44.10 13.82 9.75
C LEU A 590 -45.29 14.62 9.30
N SER A 591 -45.79 14.36 8.09
CA SER A 591 -47.04 14.91 7.63
C SER A 591 -48.24 14.35 8.42
N PRO A 592 -49.38 15.07 8.50
CA PRO A 592 -50.59 14.55 9.14
C PRO A 592 -51.08 13.22 8.55
N GLU A 593 -50.91 13.03 7.26
CA GLU A 593 -51.27 11.81 6.54
C GLU A 593 -50.36 10.63 6.98
N GLN A 594 -49.07 10.84 7.04
CA GLN A 594 -48.08 9.84 7.51
C GLN A 594 -48.37 9.43 8.96
N LYS A 595 -48.67 10.39 9.86
CA LYS A 595 -49.05 10.11 11.24
C LYS A 595 -50.38 9.31 11.31
N ALA A 596 -51.31 9.60 10.46
CA ALA A 596 -52.59 8.86 10.42
C ALA A 596 -52.39 7.40 9.96
N ILE A 597 -51.57 7.18 8.93
CA ILE A 597 -51.24 5.84 8.44
C ILE A 597 -50.47 5.03 9.49
N LEU A 598 -49.51 5.59 10.17
CA LEU A 598 -48.79 4.90 11.26
C LEU A 598 -49.76 4.53 12.40
N ASN A 599 -50.60 5.44 12.80
CA ASN A 599 -51.59 5.22 13.88
C ASN A 599 -52.68 4.18 13.50
N SER A 600 -52.98 4.03 12.21
CA SER A 600 -53.89 2.99 11.74
C SER A 600 -53.24 1.61 11.55
N GLY A 601 -51.97 1.45 11.90
CA GLY A 601 -51.25 0.20 11.73
C GLY A 601 -50.69 -0.01 10.33
N GLY A 602 -50.51 1.07 9.55
CA GLY A 602 -49.78 1.09 8.30
C GLY A 602 -48.29 1.35 8.52
N ILE A 603 -47.53 1.50 7.41
CA ILE A 603 -46.09 1.73 7.41
C ILE A 603 -45.70 2.92 6.51
N LEU A 604 -44.48 3.43 6.70
CA LEU A 604 -43.90 4.40 5.77
C LEU A 604 -42.87 3.68 4.90
N GLY A 605 -43.00 3.79 3.58
CA GLY A 605 -42.14 3.08 2.63
C GLY A 605 -41.50 4.01 1.61
N THR A 606 -40.28 3.71 1.19
CA THR A 606 -39.56 4.52 0.19
C THR A 606 -40.02 4.29 -1.24
N ASP A 607 -40.77 3.22 -1.50
CA ASP A 607 -41.35 2.85 -2.79
C ASP A 607 -42.85 2.52 -2.65
N ALA A 608 -43.59 3.26 -1.79
CA ALA A 608 -45.01 3.09 -1.67
C ALA A 608 -45.74 3.54 -2.96
N ARG A 609 -46.56 2.65 -3.54
CA ARG A 609 -47.30 2.91 -4.76
C ARG A 609 -48.82 2.77 -4.48
N ASP A 610 -49.60 3.72 -4.92
CA ASP A 610 -51.06 3.74 -4.72
C ASP A 610 -51.48 3.55 -3.26
N GLY A 611 -50.71 4.11 -2.34
CA GLY A 611 -51.00 4.00 -0.90
C GLY A 611 -50.69 2.62 -0.27
N ALA A 612 -49.90 1.77 -0.93
CA ALA A 612 -49.60 0.44 -0.46
C ALA A 612 -48.17 0.01 -0.80
N ILE A 613 -47.64 -0.98 -0.05
CA ILE A 613 -46.33 -1.61 -0.31
C ILE A 613 -46.41 -3.10 0.08
N PRO A 614 -45.80 -4.03 -0.66
CA PRO A 614 -45.71 -5.42 -0.27
C PRO A 614 -44.64 -5.65 0.80
N VAL A 615 -44.99 -6.45 1.78
CA VAL A 615 -44.10 -6.97 2.83
C VAL A 615 -44.00 -8.48 2.65
N HIS A 616 -42.77 -8.95 2.45
CA HIS A 616 -42.44 -10.35 2.22
C HIS A 616 -41.85 -10.95 3.49
N VAL A 617 -42.50 -11.95 4.03
CA VAL A 617 -42.03 -12.68 5.21
C VAL A 617 -41.66 -14.10 4.77
N SER A 618 -40.39 -14.40 4.79
CA SER A 618 -39.86 -15.75 4.45
C SER A 618 -39.53 -16.49 5.72
N SER A 619 -40.12 -17.67 5.89
CA SER A 619 -39.91 -18.55 7.05
C SER A 619 -38.79 -19.57 6.78
N LEU A 620 -38.30 -20.21 7.84
CA LEU A 620 -37.25 -21.27 7.83
C LEU A 620 -37.58 -22.45 6.89
N ASP A 621 -38.85 -22.75 6.69
CA ASP A 621 -39.31 -23.82 5.82
C ASP A 621 -39.30 -23.48 4.32
N GLY A 622 -38.79 -22.27 3.97
CA GLY A 622 -38.77 -21.77 2.59
C GLY A 622 -40.12 -21.21 2.12
N THR A 623 -41.14 -21.16 2.97
CA THR A 623 -42.40 -20.52 2.62
C THR A 623 -42.26 -18.99 2.70
N THR A 624 -42.68 -18.31 1.63
CA THR A 624 -42.75 -16.84 1.61
C THR A 624 -44.18 -16.39 1.58
N ARG A 625 -44.58 -15.66 2.61
CA ARG A 625 -45.88 -14.97 2.67
C ARG A 625 -45.71 -13.53 2.25
N THR A 626 -46.47 -13.09 1.28
CA THR A 626 -46.50 -11.69 0.87
C THR A 626 -47.81 -11.05 1.29
N GLU A 627 -47.72 -9.94 2.01
CA GLU A 627 -48.89 -9.14 2.45
C GLU A 627 -48.75 -7.73 1.91
N THR A 628 -49.80 -7.21 1.24
CA THR A 628 -49.83 -5.81 0.81
C THR A 628 -50.41 -4.97 1.95
N VAL A 629 -49.60 -4.02 2.42
CA VAL A 629 -49.92 -3.18 3.57
C VAL A 629 -50.13 -1.74 3.15
N THR A 630 -51.03 -1.06 3.82
CA THR A 630 -51.25 0.41 3.63
C THR A 630 -49.97 1.16 3.97
N ALA A 631 -49.49 2.00 3.05
CA ALA A 631 -48.23 2.70 3.23
C ALA A 631 -48.27 4.14 2.69
N ALA A 632 -47.60 5.05 3.36
CA ALA A 632 -47.27 6.37 2.82
C ALA A 632 -45.81 6.44 2.33
N LEU A 633 -45.59 7.29 1.33
CA LEU A 633 -44.25 7.54 0.85
C LEU A 633 -43.41 8.28 1.90
N VAL A 634 -42.16 7.89 2.06
CA VAL A 634 -41.17 8.56 2.91
C VAL A 634 -39.82 8.71 2.18
N GLU A 635 -39.20 9.84 2.34
CA GLU A 635 -37.83 10.04 1.89
C GLU A 635 -36.88 9.75 3.05
N LEU A 636 -35.90 8.85 2.84
CA LEU A 636 -34.89 8.52 3.82
C LEU A 636 -33.53 9.07 3.38
N PRO A 637 -32.69 9.47 4.32
CA PRO A 637 -31.27 9.75 4.06
C PRO A 637 -30.58 8.61 3.29
N ARG A 638 -29.65 8.97 2.42
CA ARG A 638 -28.93 8.02 1.57
C ARG A 638 -28.22 6.94 2.38
N GLU A 639 -27.69 7.30 3.54
CA GLU A 639 -26.97 6.43 4.47
C GLU A 639 -27.86 5.27 4.94
N TYR A 640 -29.11 5.55 5.22
CA TYR A 640 -30.09 4.52 5.59
C TYR A 640 -30.55 3.70 4.39
N LEU A 641 -30.79 4.36 3.25
CA LEU A 641 -31.26 3.69 2.02
C LEU A 641 -30.24 2.73 1.43
N VAL A 642 -28.99 3.13 1.36
CA VAL A 642 -27.92 2.40 0.68
C VAL A 642 -27.03 1.70 1.68
N GLY A 643 -26.56 2.39 2.73
CA GLY A 643 -25.69 1.82 3.75
C GLY A 643 -26.35 0.73 4.57
N MET A 644 -27.61 0.92 4.92
CA MET A 644 -28.38 -0.02 5.77
C MET A 644 -29.54 -0.73 5.06
N SER A 645 -29.73 -0.46 3.78
CA SER A 645 -30.82 -1.05 2.97
C SER A 645 -32.23 -0.88 3.59
N VAL A 646 -32.49 0.22 4.32
CA VAL A 646 -33.77 0.47 4.93
C VAL A 646 -34.77 0.88 3.85
N ARG A 647 -35.91 0.21 3.78
CA ARG A 647 -36.97 0.48 2.79
C ARG A 647 -38.30 0.87 3.41
N ALA A 648 -38.52 0.51 4.66
CA ALA A 648 -39.73 0.87 5.34
C ALA A 648 -39.51 1.09 6.84
N ILE A 649 -40.44 1.83 7.42
CA ILE A 649 -40.51 2.19 8.84
C ILE A 649 -41.90 1.87 9.35
N ALA A 650 -41.99 1.24 10.51
CA ALA A 650 -43.23 0.88 11.18
C ALA A 650 -43.16 1.16 12.67
N LEU A 651 -44.32 1.13 13.28
CA LEU A 651 -44.45 1.10 14.75
C LEU A 651 -44.31 -0.34 15.28
N ARG A 652 -43.91 -0.49 16.53
CA ARG A 652 -43.86 -1.77 17.23
C ARG A 652 -45.20 -2.53 17.20
N SER A 653 -46.31 -1.82 17.35
CA SER A 653 -47.64 -2.39 17.26
C SER A 653 -47.94 -3.07 15.90
N PHE A 654 -47.38 -2.57 14.81
CA PHE A 654 -47.44 -3.19 13.48
C PHE A 654 -46.80 -4.58 13.47
N ALA A 655 -45.60 -4.68 14.03
CA ALA A 655 -44.85 -5.93 14.09
C ALA A 655 -45.50 -6.94 15.05
N GLU A 656 -45.98 -6.49 16.21
CA GLU A 656 -46.65 -7.34 17.21
C GLU A 656 -47.96 -7.91 16.67
N THR A 657 -48.78 -7.07 16.00
CA THR A 657 -50.06 -7.53 15.40
C THR A 657 -49.84 -8.63 14.35
N ARG A 658 -48.71 -8.67 13.69
CA ARG A 658 -48.35 -9.64 12.65
C ARG A 658 -47.44 -10.76 13.11
N ASN A 659 -47.11 -10.80 14.40
CA ASN A 659 -46.16 -11.75 15.02
C ASN A 659 -44.81 -11.75 14.29
N LEU A 660 -44.32 -10.57 13.89
CA LEU A 660 -43.02 -10.45 13.28
C LEU A 660 -41.94 -10.52 14.37
N PRO A 661 -40.86 -11.30 14.18
CA PRO A 661 -39.79 -11.38 15.15
C PRO A 661 -39.04 -10.05 15.18
N LEU A 662 -38.93 -9.46 16.35
CA LEU A 662 -38.17 -8.23 16.57
C LEU A 662 -36.77 -8.58 17.10
N GLY A 663 -35.77 -8.05 16.43
CA GLY A 663 -34.38 -8.11 16.91
C GLY A 663 -34.12 -7.16 18.08
N PRO A 664 -32.91 -7.22 18.64
CA PRO A 664 -32.47 -6.30 19.68
C PRO A 664 -32.54 -4.85 19.22
N ALA A 665 -32.84 -3.93 20.16
CA ALA A 665 -32.82 -2.51 19.86
C ALA A 665 -31.37 -2.00 19.77
N PHE A 666 -31.14 -1.15 18.78
CA PHE A 666 -30.01 -0.22 18.77
C PHE A 666 -30.51 1.19 19.07
N VAL A 667 -29.60 2.08 19.40
CA VAL A 667 -29.93 3.42 19.86
C VAL A 667 -29.29 4.45 18.94
N GLU A 668 -30.04 5.49 18.55
CA GLU A 668 -29.53 6.63 17.83
C GLU A 668 -29.72 7.93 18.61
N TYR A 669 -28.68 8.76 18.62
CA TYR A 669 -28.67 10.12 19.15
C TYR A 669 -28.57 11.09 17.97
N LEU A 670 -29.54 12.00 17.84
CA LEU A 670 -29.68 12.91 16.72
C LEU A 670 -29.26 14.33 17.08
N SER A 671 -28.99 15.15 16.07
CA SER A 671 -28.70 16.58 16.21
C SER A 671 -27.47 16.87 17.09
N LEU A 672 -26.46 16.02 16.99
CA LEU A 672 -25.20 16.18 17.69
C LEU A 672 -24.33 17.22 16.96
N ASP A 673 -23.64 18.06 17.71
CA ASP A 673 -22.62 18.94 17.16
C ASP A 673 -21.35 18.14 16.76
N GLU A 674 -20.50 18.74 15.96
CA GLU A 674 -19.25 18.15 15.49
C GLU A 674 -18.32 17.74 16.66
N ALA A 675 -18.34 18.53 17.75
CA ALA A 675 -17.55 18.23 18.94
C ALA A 675 -18.05 16.95 19.67
N ALA A 676 -19.37 16.74 19.72
CA ALA A 676 -19.96 15.53 20.31
C ALA A 676 -19.70 14.30 19.43
N GLN A 677 -19.76 14.43 18.10
CA GLN A 677 -19.44 13.34 17.18
C GLN A 677 -17.96 12.96 17.29
N THR A 678 -17.08 13.94 17.33
CA THR A 678 -15.63 13.72 17.51
C THR A 678 -15.34 13.03 18.85
N ARG A 679 -16.00 13.44 19.94
CA ARG A 679 -15.87 12.74 21.23
C ARG A 679 -16.39 11.30 21.15
N ALA A 680 -17.53 11.07 20.51
CA ALA A 680 -18.07 9.73 20.32
C ALA A 680 -17.11 8.83 19.53
N ALA A 681 -16.49 9.34 18.46
CA ALA A 681 -15.49 8.63 17.70
C ALA A 681 -14.23 8.32 18.54
N GLN A 682 -13.77 9.26 19.35
CA GLN A 682 -12.64 9.08 20.28
C GLN A 682 -12.94 8.06 21.39
N GLN A 683 -14.20 7.94 21.81
CA GLN A 683 -14.63 7.00 22.83
C GLN A 683 -14.95 5.60 22.27
N GLN A 684 -14.97 5.42 20.95
CA GLN A 684 -15.27 4.13 20.33
C GLN A 684 -14.42 2.98 20.90
N PRO A 685 -13.11 3.13 21.16
CA PRO A 685 -12.31 2.06 21.76
C PRO A 685 -12.80 1.65 23.15
N GLN A 686 -13.30 2.60 23.93
CA GLN A 686 -13.82 2.34 25.28
C GLN A 686 -15.13 1.57 25.24
N PHE A 687 -15.99 1.91 24.28
CA PHE A 687 -17.27 1.25 24.08
C PHE A 687 -17.08 -0.16 23.48
N SER A 688 -16.08 -0.35 22.60
CA SER A 688 -15.83 -1.64 21.95
C SER A 688 -15.49 -2.76 22.95
N ILE A 689 -14.80 -2.43 24.04
CA ILE A 689 -14.52 -3.39 25.13
C ILE A 689 -15.79 -3.87 25.82
N LEU A 690 -16.82 -3.03 25.84
CA LEU A 690 -18.14 -3.37 26.39
C LEU A 690 -19.03 -4.13 25.39
N GLY A 691 -18.53 -4.45 24.22
CA GLY A 691 -19.31 -5.03 23.13
C GLY A 691 -20.21 -4.01 22.41
N LEU A 692 -19.99 -2.70 22.67
CA LEU A 692 -20.72 -1.63 22.01
C LEU A 692 -19.94 -1.15 20.78
N THR A 693 -20.61 -1.06 19.65
CA THR A 693 -20.10 -0.41 18.45
C THR A 693 -20.71 0.98 18.34
N VAL A 694 -19.87 1.98 18.18
CA VAL A 694 -20.30 3.38 18.01
C VAL A 694 -20.07 3.74 16.54
N ASP A 695 -21.17 3.88 15.79
CA ASP A 695 -21.13 4.35 14.42
C ASP A 695 -21.33 5.88 14.42
N VAL A 696 -20.36 6.58 13.90
CA VAL A 696 -20.43 8.03 13.66
C VAL A 696 -20.29 8.30 12.18
N HIS A 697 -20.77 9.43 11.72
CA HIS A 697 -20.51 9.87 10.35
C HIS A 697 -19.01 10.16 10.22
N ASN A 698 -18.31 9.34 9.42
CA ASN A 698 -16.89 9.54 9.18
C ASN A 698 -16.72 10.59 8.09
N GLU A 699 -16.12 11.71 8.42
CA GLU A 699 -15.56 12.58 7.40
C GLU A 699 -14.54 11.79 6.58
N LEU A 700 -14.57 11.99 5.24
CA LEU A 700 -13.70 11.35 4.27
C LEU A 700 -12.25 11.28 4.77
N HIS A 701 -11.72 10.09 4.91
CA HIS A 701 -10.33 9.89 5.31
C HIS A 701 -9.40 10.67 4.37
N HIS A 702 -8.47 11.40 4.95
CA HIS A 702 -7.49 12.16 4.18
C HIS A 702 -6.66 11.19 3.33
N ILE A 703 -6.86 11.24 2.01
CA ILE A 703 -6.16 10.38 1.05
C ILE A 703 -4.67 10.72 1.10
N SER A 704 -3.85 9.83 1.62
CA SER A 704 -2.41 9.99 1.71
C SER A 704 -1.68 9.03 0.77
N VAL A 705 -0.68 9.55 0.05
CA VAL A 705 0.18 8.67 -0.74
C VAL A 705 1.10 7.88 0.20
N PRO A 706 1.17 6.54 0.11
CA PRO A 706 2.05 5.72 0.93
C PRO A 706 3.52 6.17 0.88
N PRO A 707 4.26 6.10 1.99
CA PRO A 707 5.65 6.59 2.07
C PRO A 707 6.61 5.89 1.09
N ASP A 708 6.42 4.61 0.86
CA ASP A 708 7.18 3.78 -0.09
C ASP A 708 6.97 4.25 -1.55
N LEU A 709 5.75 4.59 -1.93
CA LEU A 709 5.46 5.17 -3.25
C LEU A 709 6.03 6.58 -3.38
N LYS A 710 6.01 7.40 -2.33
CA LYS A 710 6.72 8.70 -2.33
C LYS A 710 8.21 8.53 -2.57
N ALA A 711 8.84 7.55 -1.89
CA ALA A 711 10.25 7.23 -2.07
C ALA A 711 10.55 6.74 -3.51
N LEU A 712 9.69 5.88 -4.07
CA LEU A 712 9.82 5.40 -5.46
C LEU A 712 9.76 6.55 -6.46
N VAL A 713 8.84 7.49 -6.30
CA VAL A 713 8.71 8.69 -7.17
C VAL A 713 9.96 9.58 -7.05
N LEU A 714 10.48 9.78 -5.84
CA LEU A 714 11.70 10.56 -5.61
C LEU A 714 12.91 9.92 -6.33
N VAL A 715 13.12 8.61 -6.13
CA VAL A 715 14.22 7.87 -6.78
C VAL A 715 14.09 7.91 -8.30
N SER A 716 12.90 7.71 -8.83
CA SER A 716 12.61 7.79 -10.25
C SER A 716 12.90 9.17 -10.84
N THR A 717 12.54 10.24 -10.11
CA THR A 717 12.81 11.63 -10.50
C THR A 717 14.31 11.91 -10.55
N ILE A 718 15.08 11.40 -9.58
CA ILE A 718 16.54 11.51 -9.55
C ILE A 718 17.17 10.78 -10.75
N ILE A 719 16.75 9.55 -11.01
CA ILE A 719 17.26 8.74 -12.14
C ILE A 719 17.00 9.46 -13.48
N MET A 720 15.78 9.95 -13.67
CA MET A 720 15.43 10.69 -14.87
C MET A 720 16.21 12.01 -14.98
N GLY A 721 16.44 12.69 -13.86
CA GLY A 721 17.28 13.89 -13.79
C GLY A 721 18.72 13.64 -14.23
N VAL A 722 19.34 12.57 -13.74
CA VAL A 722 20.69 12.16 -14.19
C VAL A 722 20.71 11.84 -15.67
N TRP A 723 19.66 11.18 -16.20
CA TRP A 723 19.53 10.92 -17.63
C TRP A 723 19.48 12.21 -18.46
N ILE A 724 18.69 13.19 -18.05
CA ILE A 724 18.58 14.51 -18.70
C ILE A 724 19.97 15.20 -18.73
N LEU A 725 20.68 15.15 -17.60
CA LEU A 725 22.04 15.71 -17.50
C LEU A 725 23.01 15.04 -18.46
N VAL A 726 23.02 13.69 -18.49
CA VAL A 726 23.88 12.91 -19.39
C VAL A 726 23.59 13.24 -20.87
N LEU A 727 22.31 13.35 -21.23
CA LEU A 727 21.92 13.75 -22.59
C LEU A 727 22.39 15.17 -22.92
N ALA A 728 22.18 16.12 -22.05
CA ALA A 728 22.53 17.52 -22.27
C ALA A 728 24.06 17.69 -22.47
N LEU A 729 24.86 17.06 -21.57
CA LEU A 729 26.31 17.07 -21.66
C LEU A 729 26.84 16.32 -22.89
N GLY A 730 26.18 15.23 -23.28
CA GLY A 730 26.49 14.46 -24.48
C GLY A 730 26.25 15.24 -25.77
N ILE A 731 25.14 15.98 -25.86
CA ILE A 731 24.82 16.86 -27.00
C ILE A 731 25.79 18.06 -27.03
N ALA A 732 26.06 18.68 -25.86
CA ALA A 732 27.03 19.80 -25.77
C ALA A 732 28.43 19.38 -26.25
N GLY A 733 28.94 18.22 -25.81
CA GLY A 733 30.24 17.72 -26.20
C GLY A 733 30.36 17.34 -27.69
N ARG A 734 29.24 17.03 -28.35
CA ARG A 734 29.21 16.84 -29.83
C ARG A 734 29.12 18.18 -30.57
N LEU A 735 28.36 19.10 -30.02
CA LEU A 735 28.20 20.42 -30.61
C LEU A 735 29.52 21.21 -30.53
N SER A 736 30.27 21.12 -29.41
CA SER A 736 31.56 21.85 -29.23
C SER A 736 32.55 21.53 -30.34
N LYS A 737 32.67 20.23 -30.69
CA LYS A 737 33.61 19.80 -31.78
C LYS A 737 33.28 20.40 -33.18
N HIS A 738 32.05 20.78 -33.44
CA HIS A 738 31.65 21.38 -34.70
C HIS A 738 31.57 22.90 -34.61
N LEU A 739 31.46 23.45 -33.41
CA LEU A 739 31.35 24.88 -33.22
C LEU A 739 32.65 25.65 -33.46
N ASP A 740 33.82 25.02 -33.29
CA ASP A 740 35.11 25.69 -33.53
C ASP A 740 35.22 26.19 -34.97
N SER A 741 34.80 25.36 -35.93
CA SER A 741 34.71 25.80 -37.34
C SER A 741 33.62 26.85 -37.62
N LEU A 742 32.52 26.79 -36.89
CA LEU A 742 31.43 27.77 -37.05
C LEU A 742 31.74 29.10 -36.35
N PHE A 743 32.48 29.09 -35.27
CA PHE A 743 32.95 30.31 -34.58
C PHE A 743 34.02 31.01 -35.43
N ALA A 744 34.83 30.27 -36.15
CA ALA A 744 35.76 30.85 -37.12
C ALA A 744 35.04 31.57 -38.28
N LEU A 745 33.80 31.16 -38.57
CA LEU A 745 32.91 31.81 -39.54
C LEU A 745 32.07 32.93 -38.95
N GLY A 746 32.33 33.37 -37.68
CA GLY A 746 31.66 34.51 -37.05
C GLY A 746 30.33 34.19 -36.32
N VAL A 747 30.00 32.92 -36.11
CA VAL A 747 28.76 32.53 -35.45
C VAL A 747 28.81 32.85 -33.92
N ASN A 748 27.80 33.55 -33.42
CA ASN A 748 27.73 34.00 -32.01
C ASN A 748 27.44 32.83 -31.02
N ARG A 749 27.97 32.92 -29.81
CA ARG A 749 27.71 32.00 -28.67
C ARG A 749 26.20 31.83 -28.35
N ARG A 750 25.42 32.91 -28.49
CA ARG A 750 23.95 32.86 -28.31
C ARG A 750 23.29 31.90 -29.28
N TRP A 751 23.83 31.82 -30.51
CA TRP A 751 23.34 30.91 -31.52
C TRP A 751 23.61 29.44 -31.13
N ALA A 752 24.78 29.13 -30.58
CA ALA A 752 25.13 27.80 -30.07
C ALA A 752 24.17 27.36 -28.95
N GLY A 753 23.87 28.27 -28.01
CA GLY A 753 22.87 28.03 -26.98
C GLY A 753 21.45 27.78 -27.57
N LYS A 754 21.08 28.53 -28.61
CA LYS A 754 19.80 28.32 -29.33
C LYS A 754 19.74 26.97 -30.03
N VAL A 755 20.83 26.50 -30.66
CA VAL A 755 20.91 25.17 -31.27
C VAL A 755 20.79 24.06 -30.20
N LEU A 756 21.45 24.23 -29.03
CA LEU A 756 21.38 23.32 -27.92
C LEU A 756 19.92 23.24 -27.37
N ALA A 757 19.29 24.39 -27.14
CA ALA A 757 17.91 24.46 -26.66
C ALA A 757 16.94 23.76 -27.66
N LEU A 758 17.05 24.06 -28.95
CA LEU A 758 16.22 23.41 -29.98
C LEU A 758 16.54 21.92 -30.19
N SER A 759 17.68 21.44 -29.72
CA SER A 759 18.01 20.01 -29.74
C SER A 759 17.47 19.27 -28.52
N LEU A 760 17.39 19.92 -27.37
CA LEU A 760 16.97 19.33 -26.09
C LEU A 760 15.46 19.46 -25.84
N PHE A 761 14.95 20.70 -25.82
CA PHE A 761 13.59 20.97 -25.33
C PHE A 761 12.48 20.31 -26.16
N PRO A 762 12.48 20.34 -27.50
CA PRO A 762 11.44 19.69 -28.28
C PRO A 762 11.44 18.15 -28.18
N THR A 763 12.44 17.57 -27.54
CA THR A 763 12.50 16.13 -27.28
C THR A 763 12.15 15.80 -25.85
N LEU A 764 12.72 16.52 -24.89
CA LEU A 764 12.60 16.20 -23.46
C LEU A 764 11.25 16.64 -22.88
N ILE A 765 10.80 17.87 -23.18
CA ILE A 765 9.54 18.38 -22.63
C ILE A 765 8.35 17.50 -23.05
N PRO A 766 8.13 17.19 -24.34
CA PRO A 766 7.03 16.31 -24.71
C PRO A 766 7.19 14.89 -24.16
N ALA A 767 8.43 14.38 -24.04
CA ALA A 767 8.66 13.06 -23.47
C ALA A 767 8.28 12.98 -22.00
N ILE A 768 8.67 13.98 -21.18
CA ILE A 768 8.29 14.07 -19.78
C ILE A 768 6.77 14.17 -19.63
N LEU A 769 6.15 15.09 -20.37
CA LEU A 769 4.69 15.26 -20.36
C LEU A 769 3.97 13.96 -20.74
N THR A 770 4.48 13.25 -21.75
CA THR A 770 3.91 11.95 -22.14
C THR A 770 4.08 10.91 -21.06
N GLY A 771 5.26 10.85 -20.39
CA GLY A 771 5.47 9.98 -19.25
C GLY A 771 4.44 10.22 -18.15
N MET A 772 4.18 11.49 -17.81
CA MET A 772 3.18 11.85 -16.80
C MET A 772 1.76 11.47 -17.24
N VAL A 773 1.38 11.82 -18.49
CA VAL A 773 0.05 11.49 -19.01
C VAL A 773 -0.15 9.99 -19.14
N SER A 774 0.88 9.24 -19.55
CA SER A 774 0.79 7.79 -19.70
C SER A 774 0.55 7.09 -18.36
N GLY A 775 1.09 7.62 -17.25
CA GLY A 775 0.79 7.14 -15.90
C GLY A 775 -0.71 7.22 -15.58
N TYR A 776 -1.33 8.36 -15.87
CA TYR A 776 -2.77 8.54 -15.72
C TYR A 776 -3.59 7.60 -16.64
N VAL A 777 -3.18 7.49 -17.91
CA VAL A 777 -3.82 6.60 -18.89
C VAL A 777 -3.75 5.12 -18.45
N GLY A 778 -2.62 4.70 -17.87
CA GLY A 778 -2.47 3.34 -17.32
C GLY A 778 -3.53 3.02 -16.26
N VAL A 779 -3.80 3.96 -15.34
CA VAL A 779 -4.86 3.80 -14.33
C VAL A 779 -6.25 3.81 -14.96
N TRP A 780 -6.48 4.66 -15.94
CA TRP A 780 -7.77 4.71 -16.64
C TRP A 780 -8.11 3.39 -17.33
N ILE A 781 -7.10 2.71 -17.91
CA ILE A 781 -7.25 1.38 -18.53
C ILE A 781 -7.50 0.31 -17.46
N LEU A 782 -6.75 0.33 -16.34
CA LEU A 782 -7.00 -0.55 -15.20
C LEU A 782 -8.44 -0.41 -14.69
N LYS A 783 -8.92 0.83 -14.61
CA LYS A 783 -10.27 1.13 -14.16
C LYS A 783 -11.34 0.55 -15.07
N LEU A 784 -11.17 0.62 -16.39
CA LEU A 784 -12.14 0.06 -17.35
C LEU A 784 -12.41 -1.43 -17.09
N ARG A 785 -11.47 -2.14 -16.47
CA ARG A 785 -11.63 -3.54 -16.09
C ARG A 785 -12.31 -3.71 -14.74
N LEU A 786 -11.96 -2.88 -13.75
CA LEU A 786 -12.59 -2.89 -12.42
C LEU A 786 -14.06 -2.46 -12.46
N VAL A 787 -14.43 -1.60 -13.42
CA VAL A 787 -15.81 -1.07 -13.60
C VAL A 787 -16.82 -2.15 -14.03
N GLN A 788 -16.40 -3.29 -14.56
CA GLN A 788 -17.33 -4.42 -14.76
C GLN A 788 -17.87 -5.00 -13.45
N GLN A 789 -17.29 -4.62 -12.31
CA GLN A 789 -17.70 -5.10 -10.97
C GLN A 789 -18.24 -4.00 -10.05
N THR A 790 -18.02 -2.71 -10.34
CA THR A 790 -18.43 -1.58 -9.47
C THR A 790 -18.83 -0.36 -10.29
N GLU A 791 -19.70 0.50 -9.75
CA GLU A 791 -20.16 1.77 -10.38
C GLU A 791 -19.00 2.69 -10.78
N ALA A 792 -19.20 3.45 -11.87
CA ALA A 792 -18.17 4.28 -12.52
C ALA A 792 -17.66 5.44 -11.64
N LEU A 793 -16.70 5.19 -10.79
CA LEU A 793 -16.09 6.21 -9.95
C LEU A 793 -14.95 6.97 -10.68
N PRO A 794 -14.75 8.26 -10.43
CA PRO A 794 -13.70 9.04 -11.10
C PRO A 794 -12.29 8.59 -10.67
N VAL A 795 -11.33 8.67 -11.60
CA VAL A 795 -9.91 8.46 -11.26
C VAL A 795 -9.44 9.64 -10.40
N ALA A 796 -9.01 9.34 -9.18
CA ALA A 796 -8.42 10.32 -8.28
C ALA A 796 -6.91 10.44 -8.52
N THR A 797 -6.37 11.65 -8.42
CA THR A 797 -4.97 11.94 -8.74
C THR A 797 -4.33 12.77 -7.64
N SER A 798 -3.13 12.38 -7.20
CA SER A 798 -2.32 13.19 -6.30
C SER A 798 -1.62 14.32 -7.07
N TRP A 799 -2.30 15.44 -7.30
CA TRP A 799 -1.73 16.61 -7.97
C TRP A 799 -0.43 17.14 -7.34
N PRO A 800 -0.26 17.13 -5.99
CA PRO A 800 1.02 17.50 -5.38
C PRO A 800 2.19 16.62 -5.85
N THR A 801 1.98 15.31 -5.98
CA THR A 801 3.02 14.38 -6.46
C THR A 801 3.38 14.64 -7.93
N TYR A 802 2.38 14.85 -8.78
CA TYR A 802 2.63 15.24 -10.19
C TYR A 802 3.35 16.58 -10.29
N GLY A 803 2.97 17.57 -9.48
CA GLY A 803 3.62 18.86 -9.39
C GLY A 803 5.08 18.75 -8.95
N PHE A 804 5.38 17.93 -7.94
CA PHE A 804 6.74 17.66 -7.48
C PHE A 804 7.63 17.08 -8.60
N VAL A 805 7.15 16.07 -9.32
CA VAL A 805 7.87 15.47 -10.46
C VAL A 805 8.10 16.50 -11.57
N ALA A 806 7.07 17.24 -11.94
CA ALA A 806 7.16 18.27 -13.00
C ALA A 806 8.18 19.35 -12.66
N LEU A 807 8.11 19.91 -11.45
CA LEU A 807 9.03 20.96 -10.97
C LEU A 807 10.46 20.42 -10.81
N GLY A 808 10.62 19.23 -10.24
CA GLY A 808 11.92 18.58 -10.09
C GLY A 808 12.61 18.36 -11.44
N LEU A 809 11.92 17.79 -12.42
CA LEU A 809 12.48 17.55 -13.75
C LEU A 809 12.70 18.86 -14.52
N ALA A 810 11.85 19.86 -14.36
CA ALA A 810 12.05 21.19 -14.98
C ALA A 810 13.30 21.88 -14.40
N ALA A 811 13.52 21.82 -13.10
CA ALA A 811 14.71 22.36 -12.43
C ALA A 811 16.00 21.65 -12.90
N VAL A 812 15.97 20.33 -13.00
CA VAL A 812 17.10 19.55 -13.52
C VAL A 812 17.35 19.86 -15.00
N LEU A 813 16.32 20.02 -15.79
CA LEU A 813 16.46 20.39 -17.21
C LEU A 813 17.11 21.77 -17.36
N ALA A 814 16.71 22.75 -16.56
CA ALA A 814 17.28 24.08 -16.56
C ALA A 814 18.77 24.05 -16.11
N LEU A 815 19.08 23.35 -15.04
CA LEU A 815 20.45 23.16 -14.54
C LEU A 815 21.32 22.46 -15.59
N SER A 816 20.83 21.37 -16.18
CA SER A 816 21.54 20.60 -17.18
C SER A 816 21.83 21.43 -18.46
N PHE A 817 20.87 22.28 -18.86
CA PHE A 817 21.06 23.23 -19.94
C PHE A 817 22.12 24.26 -19.61
N GLY A 818 22.10 24.85 -18.41
CA GLY A 818 23.11 25.81 -17.94
C GLY A 818 24.51 25.21 -17.92
N LEU A 819 24.69 24.01 -17.37
CA LEU A 819 25.97 23.30 -17.35
C LEU A 819 26.45 22.97 -18.76
N ALA A 820 25.56 22.57 -19.66
CA ALA A 820 25.90 22.28 -21.06
C ALA A 820 26.38 23.54 -21.81
N VAL A 821 25.75 24.70 -21.57
CA VAL A 821 26.16 26.01 -22.12
C VAL A 821 27.53 26.44 -21.56
N LEU A 822 27.74 26.27 -20.24
CA LEU A 822 29.05 26.54 -19.61
C LEU A 822 30.17 25.68 -20.20
N ARG A 823 29.90 24.39 -20.44
CA ARG A 823 30.86 23.49 -21.08
C ARG A 823 31.25 23.98 -22.48
N ILE A 824 30.27 24.39 -23.29
CA ILE A 824 30.55 24.93 -24.63
C ILE A 824 31.39 26.20 -24.54
N SER A 825 31.26 27.00 -23.48
CA SER A 825 31.98 28.24 -23.29
C SER A 825 33.41 28.05 -22.74
N SER A 826 33.67 27.00 -21.93
CA SER A 826 34.94 26.76 -21.24
C SER A 826 36.00 26.10 -22.15
N GLU A 827 35.58 25.27 -23.11
CA GLU A 827 36.55 24.65 -24.05
C GLU A 827 37.34 25.65 -24.90
N LYS A 828 36.90 26.92 -25.00
CA LYS A 828 37.63 28.00 -25.69
C LYS A 828 38.77 28.63 -24.87
N ARG A 829 38.94 28.30 -23.58
CA ARG A 829 40.01 28.83 -22.74
C ARG A 829 41.28 27.93 -22.69
N LYS A 830 41.22 26.77 -23.31
CA LYS A 830 42.31 25.87 -23.56
C LYS A 830 42.72 25.90 -25.03
#